data_6029eef3f11052b9202b5ea40d1a110b
#
_entry.id   6029eef3f11052b9202b5ea40d1a110b
#
_cell.length_a   1.000
_cell.length_b   1.000
_cell.length_c   1.000
_cell.angle_alpha   90.00
_cell.angle_beta   90.00
_cell.angle_gamma   90.00
#
_symmetry.space_group_name_H-M   'P 1'
#
loop_
_entity.id
_entity.type
_entity.pdbx_description
1 polymer ?
#
loop_
_entity_poly.entity_id
_entity_poly.type
_entity_poly.pdbx_seq_one_letter_code
_entity_poly.pdbx_strand_id
1 'polypeptide(L)'
;DEPRLKDAAKQEEVVARLLDYSEKVEGLLRNASTHAAGVVIGDRPLDELVPLYQDPRSTMVATQFSMKWVELSGLVKFDFLGLKTLTVIQNALNLLKTRNVIIDIGNISLDDQKTFELYASAKTVAVFQVESSGMMDALRRMKPTCIEDIVALVALYRPGPMENIPAYCEVKNGLKELVSIHPLIDHILAETQGIIVYQEQVMEIAQVMAGYSLGGADLLRRAMGKKIKEAMDAERPKFMKGAESNGVDEKKASEVFDLLEKFANYGFNKSHAAAYAIVSYQTAWLKANYPLEFMAGVMNCDMHLTDKLSIYKDEIINGLHLSIVPPCVNRSEVGFSVKNNELIYALTALKNVGPEAMQLIVDAREKSVSKKFSDIFEFSRLVEMKKIGKRPLEMLVRAGAFDQLNSNRSVLLKSLDSLVLYSAAIHDQRVSDQSSLFGEAGEDLLEPKLKELDSWLASEKLVEEHRAIGFYLSGHPLDDYKSSLKRNGVTTLAELRTLVKNGPVIAKVAGTISGRQDRKSARGNRFSFVQVSDPTGLFEVTLFSDVLDSSEQYLVAGENVVMSVEATSEAEQLKLLCRAAQPIDTALVDKSKKGLKVFVNSGGTISSVASLLSRVDKEKSVFGRGEVSLCLVDSGLPGEVELLVGDSFPINPQVNNALREIKGVLSVEEY
;
A
#
# COMPACT_ATOMS: atom_id res chain seq x y z
N ASP A 1 -0.03 -14.07 31.10
CA ASP A 1 0.18 -13.03 32.10
C ASP A 1 -0.62 -11.74 31.82
N GLU A 2 -1.42 -11.67 30.75
CA GLU A 2 -2.29 -10.53 30.44
C GLU A 2 -3.58 -10.59 31.28
N PRO A 3 -3.78 -9.66 32.22
CA PRO A 3 -4.95 -9.68 33.12
C PRO A 3 -6.30 -9.65 32.41
N ARG A 4 -6.37 -8.92 31.25
CA ARG A 4 -7.59 -8.81 30.44
C ARG A 4 -8.08 -10.15 29.92
N LEU A 5 -7.18 -11.09 29.60
CA LEU A 5 -7.55 -12.45 29.17
C LEU A 5 -8.17 -13.24 30.32
N LYS A 6 -7.63 -13.09 31.53
CA LYS A 6 -8.17 -13.74 32.73
C LYS A 6 -9.58 -13.21 33.09
N ASP A 7 -9.78 -11.90 32.92
CA ASP A 7 -11.07 -11.30 33.20
C ASP A 7 -12.10 -11.65 32.12
N ALA A 8 -11.71 -11.68 30.85
CA ALA A 8 -12.56 -12.15 29.75
C ALA A 8 -12.96 -13.63 29.93
N ALA A 9 -12.03 -14.49 30.39
CA ALA A 9 -12.33 -15.88 30.68
C ALA A 9 -13.34 -16.08 31.81
N LYS A 10 -13.36 -15.17 32.81
CA LYS A 10 -14.37 -15.20 33.89
C LYS A 10 -15.75 -14.76 33.41
N GLN A 11 -15.79 -13.87 32.42
CA GLN A 11 -17.04 -13.31 31.89
C GLN A 11 -17.67 -14.13 30.78
N GLU A 12 -16.84 -14.84 30.00
CA GLU A 12 -17.26 -15.55 28.80
C GLU A 12 -16.75 -17.00 28.81
N GLU A 13 -17.66 -17.97 28.89
CA GLU A 13 -17.34 -19.41 28.87
C GLU A 13 -16.57 -19.82 27.60
N VAL A 14 -16.88 -19.19 26.45
CA VAL A 14 -16.17 -19.45 25.17
C VAL A 14 -14.71 -19.05 25.27
N VAL A 15 -14.39 -17.93 25.92
CA VAL A 15 -13.02 -17.48 26.14
C VAL A 15 -12.28 -18.41 27.09
N ALA A 16 -12.93 -18.85 28.16
CA ALA A 16 -12.35 -19.82 29.09
C ALA A 16 -12.00 -21.14 28.39
N ARG A 17 -12.91 -21.67 27.56
CA ARG A 17 -12.64 -22.87 26.75
C ARG A 17 -11.55 -22.68 25.71
N LEU A 18 -11.49 -21.52 25.07
CA LEU A 18 -10.43 -21.19 24.10
C LEU A 18 -9.06 -21.22 24.80
N LEU A 19 -8.95 -20.58 25.96
CA LEU A 19 -7.71 -20.55 26.72
C LEU A 19 -7.29 -21.97 27.19
N ASP A 20 -8.23 -22.75 27.70
CA ASP A 20 -7.98 -24.17 28.09
C ASP A 20 -7.45 -25.01 26.91
N TYR A 21 -8.05 -24.84 25.72
CA TYR A 21 -7.53 -25.54 24.53
C TYR A 21 -6.18 -24.98 24.06
N SER A 22 -5.97 -23.68 24.17
CA SER A 22 -4.71 -23.05 23.81
C SER A 22 -3.57 -23.54 24.69
N GLU A 23 -3.80 -23.65 26.01
CA GLU A 23 -2.83 -24.20 26.97
C GLU A 23 -2.50 -25.67 26.68
N LYS A 24 -3.49 -26.48 26.26
CA LYS A 24 -3.28 -27.89 25.91
C LYS A 24 -2.47 -28.09 24.63
N VAL A 25 -2.52 -27.16 23.69
CA VAL A 25 -1.76 -27.25 22.43
C VAL A 25 -0.46 -26.45 22.49
N GLU A 26 -0.27 -25.62 23.49
CA GLU A 26 0.96 -24.85 23.68
C GLU A 26 2.16 -25.80 23.88
N GLY A 27 3.24 -25.54 23.18
CA GLY A 27 4.46 -26.35 23.24
C GLY A 27 4.42 -27.64 22.40
N LEU A 28 3.28 -28.01 21.79
CA LEU A 28 3.23 -29.15 20.88
C LEU A 28 3.93 -28.82 19.55
N LEU A 29 4.75 -29.77 19.07
CA LEU A 29 5.38 -29.65 17.76
C LEU A 29 4.33 -29.87 16.66
N ARG A 30 4.25 -28.91 15.73
CA ARG A 30 3.26 -28.95 14.65
C ARG A 30 3.80 -29.63 13.38
N ASN A 31 4.93 -29.13 12.88
CA ASN A 31 5.55 -29.59 11.63
C ASN A 31 7.02 -29.18 11.58
N ALA A 32 7.80 -29.85 10.73
CA ALA A 32 9.09 -29.39 10.29
C ALA A 32 8.93 -28.44 9.10
N SER A 33 9.71 -27.39 9.04
CA SER A 33 9.79 -26.47 7.91
C SER A 33 11.23 -26.05 7.66
N THR A 34 11.56 -25.71 6.41
CA THR A 34 12.86 -25.16 6.05
C THR A 34 12.99 -23.75 6.60
N HIS A 35 14.14 -23.41 7.17
CA HIS A 35 14.44 -22.03 7.60
C HIS A 35 14.48 -21.10 6.36
N ALA A 36 13.96 -19.89 6.50
CA ALA A 36 13.83 -18.96 5.38
C ALA A 36 15.20 -18.53 4.77
N ALA A 37 16.25 -18.44 5.61
CA ALA A 37 17.55 -17.90 5.19
C ALA A 37 18.73 -18.51 5.94
N GLY A 38 18.51 -19.38 6.92
CA GLY A 38 19.58 -20.03 7.68
C GLY A 38 20.19 -21.18 6.88
N VAL A 39 21.51 -21.14 6.71
CA VAL A 39 22.29 -22.20 6.07
C VAL A 39 23.28 -22.75 7.07
N VAL A 40 23.38 -24.07 7.15
CA VAL A 40 24.36 -24.76 7.98
C VAL A 40 25.54 -25.23 7.15
N ILE A 41 26.74 -25.09 7.68
CA ILE A 41 28.00 -25.51 7.05
C ILE A 41 28.67 -26.53 7.95
N GLY A 42 29.02 -27.67 7.39
CA GLY A 42 29.83 -28.71 7.99
C GLY A 42 31.22 -28.78 7.36
N ASP A 43 32.14 -29.44 8.04
CA ASP A 43 33.49 -29.74 7.54
C ASP A 43 33.53 -30.96 6.60
N ARG A 44 32.42 -31.69 6.51
CA ARG A 44 32.19 -32.86 5.68
C ARG A 44 30.70 -32.93 5.23
N PRO A 45 30.28 -33.92 4.41
CA PRO A 45 28.89 -34.12 4.04
C PRO A 45 27.96 -34.15 5.25
N LEU A 46 26.82 -33.44 5.18
CA LEU A 46 25.95 -33.24 6.33
C LEU A 46 25.27 -34.51 6.82
N ASP A 47 25.06 -35.49 5.95
CA ASP A 47 24.51 -36.80 6.28
C ASP A 47 25.44 -37.68 7.14
N GLU A 48 26.73 -37.37 7.15
CA GLU A 48 27.70 -37.98 8.08
C GLU A 48 27.67 -37.31 9.49
N LEU A 49 27.10 -36.13 9.61
CA LEU A 49 27.10 -35.34 10.85
C LEU A 49 25.75 -35.34 11.56
N VAL A 50 24.67 -35.23 10.80
CA VAL A 50 23.30 -35.10 11.33
C VAL A 50 22.29 -35.76 10.39
N PRO A 51 21.15 -36.26 10.91
CA PRO A 51 20.09 -36.74 10.05
C PRO A 51 19.46 -35.59 9.24
N LEU A 52 19.15 -35.89 7.97
CA LEU A 52 18.62 -34.96 7.02
C LEU A 52 17.12 -35.15 6.80
N TYR A 53 16.45 -34.07 6.41
CA TYR A 53 15.03 -34.01 6.08
C TYR A 53 14.81 -33.23 4.80
N GLN A 54 13.93 -33.71 3.94
CA GLN A 54 13.47 -33.00 2.78
C GLN A 54 11.95 -32.83 2.84
N ASP A 55 11.48 -31.57 2.85
CA ASP A 55 10.06 -31.29 2.72
C ASP A 55 9.62 -31.67 1.30
N PRO A 56 8.53 -32.46 1.14
CA PRO A 56 8.00 -32.83 -0.18
C PRO A 56 7.69 -31.63 -1.11
N ARG A 57 7.52 -30.46 -0.55
CA ARG A 57 7.23 -29.20 -1.26
C ARG A 57 8.47 -28.37 -1.58
N SER A 58 9.67 -28.79 -1.16
CA SER A 58 10.93 -28.08 -1.34
C SER A 58 11.96 -28.99 -2.01
N THR A 59 12.77 -28.40 -2.88
CA THR A 59 13.96 -29.06 -3.46
C THR A 59 15.17 -29.01 -2.52
N MET A 60 15.10 -28.23 -1.44
CA MET A 60 16.20 -28.03 -0.52
C MET A 60 16.14 -29.06 0.63
N VAL A 61 17.29 -29.62 0.96
CA VAL A 61 17.50 -30.53 2.08
C VAL A 61 17.77 -29.68 3.34
N ALA A 62 17.17 -30.05 4.47
CA ALA A 62 17.37 -29.42 5.77
C ALA A 62 17.90 -30.44 6.79
N THR A 63 18.49 -29.99 7.88
CA THR A 63 18.82 -30.84 9.03
C THR A 63 17.55 -31.18 9.81
N GLN A 64 17.44 -32.39 10.36
CA GLN A 64 16.37 -32.73 11.30
C GLN A 64 16.54 -32.03 12.65
N PHE A 65 17.79 -31.67 13.01
CA PHE A 65 18.07 -30.93 14.22
C PHE A 65 17.62 -29.48 14.08
N SER A 66 16.91 -29.00 15.10
CA SER A 66 16.51 -27.59 15.19
C SER A 66 17.71 -26.70 15.46
N MET A 67 17.52 -25.40 15.27
CA MET A 67 18.56 -24.37 15.43
C MET A 67 19.39 -24.51 16.70
N LYS A 68 18.78 -24.88 17.85
CA LYS A 68 19.46 -25.06 19.13
C LYS A 68 20.45 -26.23 19.12
N TRP A 69 20.12 -27.33 18.44
CA TRP A 69 20.89 -28.56 18.47
C TRP A 69 21.91 -28.66 17.35
N VAL A 70 21.73 -27.91 16.26
CA VAL A 70 22.66 -27.84 15.13
C VAL A 70 24.05 -27.37 15.56
N GLU A 71 24.12 -26.31 16.36
CA GLU A 71 25.40 -25.80 16.85
C GLU A 71 26.10 -26.77 17.81
N LEU A 72 25.32 -27.45 18.65
CA LEU A 72 25.85 -28.46 19.57
C LEU A 72 26.40 -29.70 18.85
N SER A 73 25.93 -30.00 17.64
CA SER A 73 26.45 -31.07 16.80
C SER A 73 27.69 -30.69 15.98
N GLY A 74 28.25 -29.49 16.22
CA GLY A 74 29.49 -29.02 15.58
C GLY A 74 29.29 -28.33 14.24
N LEU A 75 28.05 -28.05 13.83
CA LEU A 75 27.75 -27.33 12.60
C LEU A 75 27.76 -25.80 12.85
N VAL A 76 28.21 -25.07 11.87
CA VAL A 76 28.18 -23.60 11.88
C VAL A 76 26.95 -23.12 11.12
N LYS A 77 26.16 -22.27 11.76
CA LYS A 77 24.95 -21.69 11.16
C LYS A 77 25.22 -20.25 10.68
N PHE A 78 24.84 -19.99 9.45
CA PHE A 78 24.80 -18.65 8.87
C PHE A 78 23.40 -18.26 8.48
N ASP A 79 22.99 -17.05 8.82
CA ASP A 79 21.72 -16.48 8.43
C ASP A 79 21.94 -15.44 7.32
N PHE A 80 21.51 -15.76 6.09
CA PHE A 80 21.59 -14.87 4.92
C PHE A 80 20.27 -14.16 4.71
N LEU A 81 19.96 -13.21 5.58
CA LEU A 81 18.73 -12.42 5.49
C LEU A 81 18.95 -11.20 4.59
N GLY A 82 18.35 -11.23 3.40
CA GLY A 82 18.32 -10.09 2.51
C GLY A 82 17.35 -9.01 3.02
N LEU A 83 17.73 -7.75 2.85
CA LEU A 83 16.88 -6.60 3.17
C LEU A 83 16.38 -5.96 1.88
N LYS A 84 15.10 -6.14 1.57
CA LYS A 84 14.44 -5.57 0.37
C LYS A 84 14.65 -4.05 0.24
N THR A 85 14.70 -3.35 1.36
CA THR A 85 14.92 -1.90 1.41
C THR A 85 16.21 -1.46 0.73
N LEU A 86 17.28 -2.28 0.81
CA LEU A 86 18.54 -1.96 0.10
C LEU A 86 18.34 -2.02 -1.42
N THR A 87 17.49 -2.92 -1.91
CA THR A 87 17.10 -2.96 -3.32
C THR A 87 16.27 -1.73 -3.71
N VAL A 88 15.38 -1.26 -2.83
CA VAL A 88 14.63 0.01 -3.03
C VAL A 88 15.59 1.19 -3.19
N ILE A 89 16.56 1.32 -2.28
CA ILE A 89 17.59 2.37 -2.34
C ILE A 89 18.37 2.27 -3.67
N GLN A 90 18.83 1.06 -4.03
CA GLN A 90 19.57 0.86 -5.27
C GLN A 90 18.75 1.22 -6.51
N ASN A 91 17.46 0.84 -6.56
CA ASN A 91 16.56 1.19 -7.65
C ASN A 91 16.37 2.72 -7.76
N ALA A 92 16.18 3.40 -6.63
CA ALA A 92 16.07 4.86 -6.60
C ALA A 92 17.34 5.54 -7.12
N LEU A 93 18.52 5.08 -6.69
CA LEU A 93 19.81 5.57 -7.16
C LEU A 93 20.02 5.30 -8.65
N ASN A 94 19.59 4.14 -9.17
CA ASN A 94 19.67 3.82 -10.59
C ASN A 94 18.75 4.75 -11.41
N LEU A 95 17.54 5.04 -10.94
CA LEU A 95 16.64 6.01 -11.57
C LEU A 95 17.23 7.43 -11.59
N LEU A 96 17.88 7.86 -10.51
CA LEU A 96 18.58 9.15 -10.43
C LEU A 96 19.73 9.23 -11.44
N LYS A 97 20.50 8.14 -11.62
CA LYS A 97 21.57 8.08 -12.62
C LYS A 97 21.08 8.29 -14.05
N THR A 98 19.86 7.85 -14.38
CA THR A 98 19.27 8.12 -15.71
C THR A 98 19.03 9.60 -15.98
N ARG A 99 18.99 10.40 -14.91
CA ARG A 99 18.87 11.88 -14.96
C ARG A 99 20.21 12.60 -14.74
N ASN A 100 21.32 11.88 -14.79
CA ASN A 100 22.66 12.39 -14.49
C ASN A 100 22.83 12.90 -13.03
N VAL A 101 22.02 12.42 -12.10
CA VAL A 101 22.18 12.70 -10.67
C VAL A 101 22.89 11.52 -10.02
N ILE A 102 24.10 11.76 -9.55
CA ILE A 102 24.92 10.74 -8.88
C ILE A 102 24.98 11.08 -7.40
N ILE A 103 24.55 10.13 -6.56
CA ILE A 103 24.50 10.28 -5.11
C ILE A 103 25.30 9.14 -4.48
N ASP A 104 26.20 9.50 -3.57
CA ASP A 104 26.80 8.55 -2.65
C ASP A 104 25.96 8.51 -1.37
N ILE A 105 25.07 7.50 -1.31
CA ILE A 105 24.13 7.35 -0.20
C ILE A 105 24.82 7.05 1.14
N GLY A 106 26.06 6.57 1.12
CA GLY A 106 26.86 6.32 2.31
C GLY A 106 27.42 7.60 2.95
N ASN A 107 27.50 8.68 2.19
CA ASN A 107 28.09 9.96 2.60
C ASN A 107 27.10 11.13 2.62
N ILE A 108 25.81 10.87 2.69
CA ILE A 108 24.80 11.93 2.87
C ILE A 108 24.90 12.52 4.29
N SER A 109 24.63 13.83 4.42
CA SER A 109 24.55 14.47 5.73
C SER A 109 23.42 13.88 6.57
N LEU A 110 23.67 13.65 7.87
CA LEU A 110 22.69 13.11 8.82
C LEU A 110 21.89 14.19 9.55
N ASP A 111 21.96 15.44 9.10
CA ASP A 111 21.30 16.61 9.66
C ASP A 111 20.37 17.34 8.67
N ASP A 112 19.97 16.66 7.58
CA ASP A 112 19.09 17.25 6.57
C ASP A 112 17.72 17.61 7.15
N GLN A 113 17.42 18.90 7.19
CA GLN A 113 16.20 19.44 7.78
C GLN A 113 14.94 18.89 7.12
N LYS A 114 14.91 18.75 5.78
CA LYS A 114 13.74 18.20 5.06
C LYS A 114 13.43 16.78 5.49
N THR A 115 14.46 16.00 5.77
CA THR A 115 14.32 14.62 6.25
C THR A 115 13.70 14.59 7.64
N PHE A 116 14.11 15.45 8.55
CA PHE A 116 13.50 15.53 9.89
C PHE A 116 12.09 16.12 9.87
N GLU A 117 11.81 17.08 8.98
CA GLU A 117 10.44 17.56 8.75
C GLU A 117 9.51 16.43 8.25
N LEU A 118 10.00 15.56 7.37
CA LEU A 118 9.28 14.38 6.90
C LEU A 118 8.99 13.42 8.06
N TYR A 119 9.97 13.14 8.92
CA TYR A 119 9.77 12.33 10.12
C TYR A 119 8.75 12.99 11.09
N ALA A 120 8.93 14.25 11.43
CA ALA A 120 8.09 14.97 12.38
C ALA A 120 6.63 15.10 11.90
N SER A 121 6.42 15.22 10.58
CA SER A 121 5.08 15.22 9.97
C SER A 121 4.49 13.82 9.79
N ALA A 122 5.28 12.76 10.08
CA ALA A 122 4.94 11.35 9.90
C ALA A 122 4.49 11.00 8.47
N LYS A 123 5.02 11.67 7.45
CA LYS A 123 4.83 11.32 6.03
C LYS A 123 5.74 10.17 5.62
N THR A 124 5.73 9.09 6.42
CA THR A 124 6.72 8.01 6.37
C THR A 124 6.20 6.72 5.71
N VAL A 125 5.16 6.80 4.86
CA VAL A 125 4.76 5.69 4.01
C VAL A 125 5.96 5.22 3.19
N ALA A 126 6.22 3.92 3.17
CA ALA A 126 7.36 3.26 2.52
C ALA A 126 8.75 3.61 3.10
N VAL A 127 8.87 4.42 4.15
CA VAL A 127 10.13 4.68 4.84
C VAL A 127 10.43 3.51 5.79
N PHE A 128 11.61 2.94 5.65
CA PHE A 128 12.02 1.75 6.40
C PHE A 128 11.82 1.89 7.91
N GLN A 129 11.24 0.88 8.54
CA GLN A 129 10.96 0.74 9.98
C GLN A 129 9.90 1.69 10.55
N VAL A 130 9.50 2.76 9.87
CA VAL A 130 8.64 3.80 10.45
C VAL A 130 7.34 4.02 9.67
N GLU A 131 6.93 3.04 8.86
CA GLU A 131 5.75 3.11 8.00
C GLU A 131 4.43 2.65 8.67
N SER A 132 4.49 1.99 9.85
CA SER A 132 3.28 1.57 10.54
C SER A 132 2.56 2.75 11.22
N SER A 133 1.24 2.65 11.35
CA SER A 133 0.41 3.72 11.98
C SER A 133 0.90 4.10 13.37
N GLY A 134 1.25 3.10 14.20
CA GLY A 134 1.75 3.35 15.54
C GLY A 134 3.14 4.00 15.56
N MET A 135 4.04 3.66 14.60
CA MET A 135 5.31 4.37 14.44
C MET A 135 5.11 5.81 13.96
N MET A 136 4.18 6.03 13.03
CA MET A 136 3.82 7.37 12.57
C MET A 136 3.28 8.24 13.72
N ASP A 137 2.51 7.65 14.65
CA ASP A 137 2.04 8.37 15.84
C ASP A 137 3.19 8.70 16.79
N ALA A 138 4.07 7.73 17.05
CA ALA A 138 5.26 7.97 17.87
C ALA A 138 6.14 9.09 17.28
N LEU A 139 6.31 9.15 15.96
CA LEU A 139 7.06 10.22 15.28
C LEU A 139 6.40 11.60 15.45
N ARG A 140 5.07 11.69 15.32
CA ARG A 140 4.34 12.96 15.54
C ARG A 140 4.51 13.50 16.96
N ARG A 141 4.54 12.58 17.95
CA ARG A 141 4.73 12.95 19.37
C ARG A 141 6.20 13.30 19.64
N MET A 142 7.13 12.49 19.11
CA MET A 142 8.56 12.66 19.36
C MET A 142 9.14 13.89 18.65
N LYS A 143 8.66 14.20 17.43
CA LYS A 143 9.19 15.27 16.57
C LYS A 143 10.71 15.19 16.44
N PRO A 144 11.25 14.14 15.80
CA PRO A 144 12.68 13.92 15.70
C PRO A 144 13.41 15.11 15.09
N THR A 145 14.58 15.44 15.64
CA THR A 145 15.44 16.54 15.18
C THR A 145 16.88 16.10 14.89
N CYS A 146 17.24 14.88 15.30
CA CYS A 146 18.55 14.29 15.10
C CYS A 146 18.43 12.77 14.88
N ILE A 147 19.53 12.16 14.41
CA ILE A 147 19.53 10.73 14.12
C ILE A 147 19.37 9.88 15.40
N GLU A 148 19.88 10.36 16.54
CA GLU A 148 19.76 9.70 17.84
C GLU A 148 18.32 9.46 18.25
N ASP A 149 17.40 10.37 17.91
CA ASP A 149 15.97 10.19 18.15
C ASP A 149 15.41 8.98 17.39
N ILE A 150 15.87 8.78 16.15
CA ILE A 150 15.46 7.63 15.33
C ILE A 150 16.07 6.35 15.89
N VAL A 151 17.31 6.38 16.32
CA VAL A 151 17.98 5.24 17.00
C VAL A 151 17.19 4.85 18.24
N ALA A 152 16.83 5.82 19.08
CA ALA A 152 16.03 5.60 20.29
C ALA A 152 14.62 5.06 19.95
N LEU A 153 13.96 5.62 18.94
CA LEU A 153 12.64 5.18 18.52
C LEU A 153 12.62 3.72 18.03
N VAL A 154 13.59 3.33 17.21
CA VAL A 154 13.76 1.94 16.73
C VAL A 154 13.97 0.98 17.90
N ALA A 155 14.70 1.40 18.93
CA ALA A 155 14.96 0.59 20.12
C ALA A 155 13.74 0.51 21.05
N LEU A 156 12.96 1.58 21.18
CA LEU A 156 11.82 1.69 22.09
C LEU A 156 10.54 1.07 21.53
N TYR A 157 10.32 1.12 20.21
CA TYR A 157 9.07 0.68 19.62
C TYR A 157 8.94 -0.85 19.57
N ARG A 158 8.75 -1.47 20.71
CA ARG A 158 8.55 -2.91 20.93
C ARG A 158 7.64 -3.13 22.14
N PRO A 159 6.91 -4.25 22.23
CA PRO A 159 6.14 -4.59 23.41
C PRO A 159 7.00 -4.52 24.68
N GLY A 160 6.54 -3.81 25.69
CA GLY A 160 7.26 -3.46 26.90
C GLY A 160 7.91 -2.06 26.85
N PRO A 161 9.05 -1.87 26.17
CA PRO A 161 9.74 -0.56 26.13
C PRO A 161 8.92 0.59 25.56
N MET A 162 7.96 0.32 24.66
CA MET A 162 7.10 1.35 24.05
C MET A 162 6.29 2.17 25.08
N GLU A 163 6.08 1.65 26.28
CA GLU A 163 5.42 2.38 27.37
C GLU A 163 6.24 3.61 27.82
N ASN A 164 7.54 3.67 27.53
CA ASN A 164 8.42 4.79 27.85
C ASN A 164 8.42 5.89 26.77
N ILE A 165 7.84 5.65 25.58
CA ILE A 165 7.80 6.64 24.49
C ILE A 165 7.14 7.96 24.91
N PRO A 166 6.00 7.97 25.64
CA PRO A 166 5.41 9.22 26.11
C PRO A 166 6.37 10.03 26.99
N ALA A 167 7.02 9.39 27.98
CA ALA A 167 7.97 10.05 28.87
C ALA A 167 9.18 10.60 28.12
N TYR A 168 9.73 9.84 27.17
CA TYR A 168 10.78 10.31 26.27
C TYR A 168 10.36 11.57 25.51
N CYS A 169 9.17 11.56 24.93
CA CYS A 169 8.63 12.69 24.16
C CYS A 169 8.40 13.94 25.04
N GLU A 170 7.90 13.78 26.28
CA GLU A 170 7.68 14.88 27.21
C GLU A 170 8.98 15.60 27.54
N VAL A 171 10.04 14.88 27.86
CA VAL A 171 11.36 15.47 28.19
C VAL A 171 11.97 16.10 26.94
N LYS A 172 12.00 15.36 25.82
CA LYS A 172 12.55 15.87 24.57
C LYS A 172 11.90 17.17 24.09
N ASN A 173 10.58 17.27 24.21
CA ASN A 173 9.84 18.46 23.78
C ASN A 173 9.81 19.59 24.83
N GLY A 174 10.52 19.45 25.93
CA GLY A 174 10.59 20.45 27.00
C GLY A 174 9.31 20.58 27.82
N LEU A 175 8.39 19.59 27.74
CA LEU A 175 7.17 19.56 28.54
C LEU A 175 7.41 19.08 29.97
N LYS A 176 8.55 18.41 30.20
CA LYS A 176 8.98 17.91 31.49
C LYS A 176 10.49 18.07 31.61
N GLU A 177 10.96 18.44 32.79
CA GLU A 177 12.40 18.51 33.07
C GLU A 177 13.02 17.12 33.15
N LEU A 178 14.25 16.99 32.69
CA LEU A 178 15.06 15.78 32.88
C LEU A 178 15.36 15.62 34.37
N VAL A 179 14.86 14.53 34.95
CA VAL A 179 15.12 14.22 36.36
C VAL A 179 16.44 13.49 36.46
N SER A 180 17.40 14.05 37.22
CA SER A 180 18.66 13.38 37.52
C SER A 180 18.39 12.11 38.35
N ILE A 181 18.89 10.99 37.86
CA ILE A 181 18.91 9.73 38.61
C ILE A 181 20.09 9.72 39.57
N HIS A 182 21.29 9.97 39.05
CA HIS A 182 22.50 10.13 39.80
C HIS A 182 23.58 10.85 38.97
N PRO A 183 24.31 11.84 39.52
CA PRO A 183 25.29 12.63 38.75
C PRO A 183 26.32 11.80 37.96
N LEU A 184 26.72 10.64 38.49
CA LEU A 184 27.66 9.75 37.81
C LEU A 184 27.11 9.13 36.50
N ILE A 185 25.80 9.01 36.34
CA ILE A 185 25.18 8.33 35.20
C ILE A 185 24.32 9.23 34.34
N ASP A 186 24.05 10.46 34.77
CA ASP A 186 23.17 11.38 34.02
C ASP A 186 23.72 11.66 32.61
N HIS A 187 25.04 11.74 32.43
CA HIS A 187 25.65 11.91 31.12
C HIS A 187 25.42 10.71 30.19
N ILE A 188 25.32 9.49 30.73
CA ILE A 188 25.06 8.25 29.98
C ILE A 188 23.61 8.25 29.46
N LEU A 189 22.68 8.80 30.24
CA LEU A 189 21.26 8.81 29.97
C LEU A 189 20.77 10.07 29.23
N ALA A 190 21.62 11.08 29.09
CA ALA A 190 21.27 12.34 28.45
C ALA A 190 20.78 12.15 27.01
N GLU A 191 21.43 11.29 26.23
CA GLU A 191 21.04 11.01 24.84
C GLU A 191 19.66 10.33 24.70
N THR A 192 19.19 9.67 25.77
CA THR A 192 17.91 8.93 25.82
C THR A 192 16.90 9.56 26.76
N GLN A 193 17.03 10.86 27.02
CA GLN A 193 16.09 11.66 27.84
C GLN A 193 15.86 11.09 29.24
N GLY A 194 16.93 10.53 29.84
CA GLY A 194 16.89 9.94 31.20
C GLY A 194 16.36 8.52 31.27
N ILE A 195 16.11 7.87 30.15
CA ILE A 195 15.56 6.51 30.10
C ILE A 195 16.67 5.54 29.71
N ILE A 196 16.76 4.40 30.39
CA ILE A 196 17.65 3.31 29.99
C ILE A 196 16.99 2.61 28.79
N VAL A 197 17.63 2.67 27.62
CA VAL A 197 17.18 2.10 26.34
C VAL A 197 18.11 1.01 25.87
N TYR A 198 19.42 1.24 25.98
CA TYR A 198 20.44 0.39 25.37
C TYR A 198 21.10 -0.55 26.36
N GLN A 199 21.48 -1.74 25.87
CA GLN A 199 22.29 -2.69 26.63
C GLN A 199 23.65 -2.10 27.03
N GLU A 200 24.20 -1.29 26.16
CA GLU A 200 25.46 -0.56 26.37
C GLU A 200 25.34 0.39 27.55
N GLN A 201 24.25 1.08 27.75
CA GLN A 201 24.01 1.94 28.91
C GLN A 201 23.98 1.13 30.22
N VAL A 202 23.37 -0.06 30.21
CA VAL A 202 23.37 -0.95 31.38
C VAL A 202 24.80 -1.33 31.76
N MET A 203 25.65 -1.66 30.79
CA MET A 203 27.05 -2.02 31.02
C MET A 203 27.84 -0.81 31.51
N GLU A 204 27.70 0.35 30.91
CA GLU A 204 28.43 1.57 31.26
C GLU A 204 28.04 2.07 32.65
N ILE A 205 26.77 2.01 33.02
CA ILE A 205 26.29 2.32 34.38
C ILE A 205 26.96 1.38 35.40
N ALA A 206 27.04 0.08 35.12
CA ALA A 206 27.70 -0.87 36.02
C ALA A 206 29.19 -0.58 36.17
N GLN A 207 29.89 -0.16 35.11
CA GLN A 207 31.29 0.23 35.15
C GLN A 207 31.50 1.52 35.95
N VAL A 208 30.73 2.57 35.65
CA VAL A 208 30.92 3.89 36.27
C VAL A 208 30.47 3.90 37.71
N MET A 209 29.35 3.28 38.02
CA MET A 209 28.77 3.30 39.37
C MET A 209 29.41 2.29 40.31
N ALA A 210 29.65 1.07 39.81
CA ALA A 210 30.07 -0.05 40.67
C ALA A 210 31.45 -0.65 40.33
N GLY A 211 32.21 0.00 39.43
CA GLY A 211 33.59 -0.38 39.12
C GLY A 211 33.72 -1.72 38.39
N TYR A 212 32.73 -2.16 37.67
CA TYR A 212 32.79 -3.39 36.87
C TYR A 212 33.80 -3.25 35.73
N SER A 213 34.56 -4.31 35.46
CA SER A 213 35.22 -4.42 34.16
C SER A 213 34.22 -4.59 33.03
N LEU A 214 34.60 -4.30 31.78
CA LEU A 214 33.74 -4.47 30.62
C LEU A 214 33.17 -5.90 30.53
N GLY A 215 34.00 -6.94 30.71
CA GLY A 215 33.54 -8.33 30.72
C GLY A 215 32.62 -8.65 31.90
N GLY A 216 32.88 -8.08 33.10
CA GLY A 216 32.00 -8.22 34.25
C GLY A 216 30.64 -7.57 34.02
N ALA A 217 30.60 -6.39 33.42
CA ALA A 217 29.37 -5.70 33.06
C ALA A 217 28.54 -6.48 31.99
N ASP A 218 29.21 -7.12 31.02
CA ASP A 218 28.50 -7.97 30.05
C ASP A 218 27.90 -9.24 30.70
N LEU A 219 28.62 -9.84 31.65
CA LEU A 219 28.10 -10.96 32.46
C LEU A 219 26.86 -10.55 33.28
N LEU A 220 26.94 -9.38 33.94
CA LEU A 220 25.76 -8.80 34.65
C LEU A 220 24.59 -8.61 33.70
N ARG A 221 24.81 -7.95 32.58
CA ARG A 221 23.73 -7.73 31.55
C ARG A 221 23.10 -9.06 31.08
N ARG A 222 23.94 -10.09 30.84
CA ARG A 222 23.45 -11.43 30.42
C ARG A 222 22.65 -12.12 31.52
N ALA A 223 23.08 -12.04 32.77
CA ALA A 223 22.38 -12.60 33.91
C ALA A 223 21.00 -11.95 34.08
N MET A 224 20.94 -10.62 34.00
CA MET A 224 19.71 -9.84 34.02
C MET A 224 18.78 -10.22 32.86
N GLY A 225 19.30 -10.28 31.63
CA GLY A 225 18.51 -10.58 30.44
C GLY A 225 17.94 -12.00 30.39
N LYS A 226 18.57 -12.98 31.05
CA LYS A 226 18.09 -14.36 31.16
C LYS A 226 17.21 -14.61 32.38
N LYS A 227 16.99 -13.61 33.24
CA LYS A 227 16.23 -13.73 34.52
C LYS A 227 16.72 -14.87 35.40
N ILE A 228 18.02 -15.13 35.41
CA ILE A 228 18.59 -16.18 36.24
C ILE A 228 18.66 -15.64 37.68
N LYS A 229 17.69 -16.05 38.51
CA LYS A 229 17.53 -15.51 39.86
C LYS A 229 18.80 -15.69 40.70
N GLU A 230 19.41 -16.86 40.66
CA GLU A 230 20.64 -17.15 41.41
C GLU A 230 21.82 -16.25 40.97
N ALA A 231 21.90 -15.92 39.68
CA ALA A 231 22.94 -15.02 39.18
C ALA A 231 22.68 -13.57 39.60
N MET A 232 21.42 -13.15 39.65
CA MET A 232 21.04 -11.81 40.12
C MET A 232 21.29 -11.62 41.60
N ASP A 233 20.90 -12.62 42.40
CA ASP A 233 21.13 -12.63 43.85
C ASP A 233 22.62 -12.58 44.19
N ALA A 234 23.52 -13.10 43.34
CA ALA A 234 24.98 -13.02 43.47
C ALA A 234 25.55 -11.66 43.03
N GLU A 235 24.97 -11.05 41.98
CA GLU A 235 25.50 -9.79 41.42
C GLU A 235 25.08 -8.54 42.25
N ARG A 236 23.88 -8.53 42.89
CA ARG A 236 23.41 -7.39 43.69
C ARG A 236 24.41 -6.99 44.82
N PRO A 237 24.92 -7.90 45.70
CA PRO A 237 25.90 -7.55 46.73
C PRO A 237 27.21 -7.00 46.14
N LYS A 238 27.61 -7.54 45.00
CA LYS A 238 28.85 -7.10 44.30
C LYS A 238 28.67 -5.68 43.75
N PHE A 239 27.52 -5.38 43.14
CA PHE A 239 27.18 -4.04 42.66
C PHE A 239 27.12 -3.04 43.82
N MET A 240 26.44 -3.38 44.91
CA MET A 240 26.33 -2.52 46.09
C MET A 240 27.68 -2.19 46.69
N LYS A 241 28.57 -3.20 46.89
CA LYS A 241 29.91 -3.01 47.41
C LYS A 241 30.80 -2.15 46.48
N GLY A 242 30.67 -2.37 45.16
CA GLY A 242 31.39 -1.54 44.16
C GLY A 242 30.92 -0.08 44.20
N ALA A 243 29.62 0.13 44.27
CA ALA A 243 29.02 1.46 44.37
C ALA A 243 29.42 2.21 45.63
N GLU A 244 29.43 1.54 46.78
CA GLU A 244 29.93 2.09 48.05
C GLU A 244 31.40 2.54 47.94
N SER A 245 32.23 1.72 47.28
CA SER A 245 33.65 2.05 47.05
C SER A 245 33.84 3.30 46.17
N ASN A 246 32.86 3.60 45.32
CA ASN A 246 32.83 4.80 44.48
C ASN A 246 32.07 5.98 45.13
N GLY A 247 31.75 5.87 46.44
CA GLY A 247 31.08 6.94 47.20
C GLY A 247 29.59 7.12 46.93
N VAL A 248 28.93 6.11 46.36
CA VAL A 248 27.49 6.12 46.07
C VAL A 248 26.72 5.66 47.33
N ASP A 249 25.71 6.42 47.71
CA ASP A 249 24.81 6.06 48.84
C ASP A 249 24.14 4.70 48.59
N GLU A 250 24.04 3.88 49.65
CA GLU A 250 23.47 2.52 49.56
C GLU A 250 22.04 2.50 49.00
N LYS A 251 21.22 3.44 49.44
CA LYS A 251 19.82 3.55 48.96
C LYS A 251 19.78 3.87 47.48
N LYS A 252 20.62 4.82 47.04
CA LYS A 252 20.72 5.19 45.63
C LYS A 252 21.27 4.06 44.76
N ALA A 253 22.31 3.34 45.23
CA ALA A 253 22.83 2.17 44.57
C ALA A 253 21.75 1.08 44.38
N SER A 254 20.93 0.83 45.41
CA SER A 254 19.82 -0.12 45.34
C SER A 254 18.74 0.33 44.33
N GLU A 255 18.34 1.61 44.36
CA GLU A 255 17.38 2.18 43.40
C GLU A 255 17.84 2.01 41.95
N VAL A 256 19.13 2.28 41.69
CA VAL A 256 19.71 2.11 40.34
C VAL A 256 19.82 0.64 39.95
N PHE A 257 20.18 -0.25 40.85
CA PHE A 257 20.22 -1.68 40.55
C PHE A 257 18.82 -2.22 40.20
N ASP A 258 17.80 -1.83 40.95
CA ASP A 258 16.39 -2.19 40.66
C ASP A 258 15.95 -1.67 39.29
N LEU A 259 16.41 -0.46 38.90
CA LEU A 259 16.17 0.12 37.61
C LEU A 259 16.88 -0.67 36.49
N LEU A 260 18.13 -1.05 36.69
CA LEU A 260 18.88 -1.90 35.74
C LEU A 260 18.23 -3.28 35.59
N GLU A 261 17.78 -3.90 36.68
CA GLU A 261 17.08 -5.19 36.66
C GLU A 261 15.79 -5.10 35.83
N LYS A 262 15.00 -4.04 36.04
CA LYS A 262 13.77 -3.80 35.27
C LYS A 262 14.03 -3.65 33.77
N PHE A 263 15.07 -2.91 33.39
CA PHE A 263 15.35 -2.58 31.99
C PHE A 263 16.28 -3.57 31.28
N ALA A 264 17.06 -4.35 32.00
CA ALA A 264 17.98 -5.32 31.37
C ALA A 264 17.29 -6.38 30.51
N ASN A 265 16.02 -6.70 30.82
CA ASN A 265 15.19 -7.58 29.99
C ASN A 265 14.74 -6.94 28.67
N TYR A 266 14.73 -5.61 28.61
CA TYR A 266 14.22 -4.82 27.49
C TYR A 266 15.31 -4.02 26.80
N GLY A 267 16.54 -4.03 27.30
CA GLY A 267 17.68 -3.34 26.69
C GLY A 267 17.91 -3.79 25.25
N PHE A 268 18.05 -2.83 24.35
CA PHE A 268 18.30 -3.09 22.92
C PHE A 268 19.78 -2.87 22.60
N ASN A 269 20.31 -3.61 21.64
CA ASN A 269 21.66 -3.37 21.17
C ASN A 269 21.71 -2.05 20.40
N LYS A 270 22.52 -1.08 20.87
CA LYS A 270 22.62 0.26 20.27
C LYS A 270 23.17 0.20 18.85
N SER A 271 24.18 -0.65 18.61
CA SER A 271 24.78 -0.79 17.29
C SER A 271 23.77 -1.28 16.25
N HIS A 272 22.90 -2.24 16.63
CA HIS A 272 21.81 -2.70 15.76
C HIS A 272 20.79 -1.59 15.49
N ALA A 273 20.35 -0.88 16.54
CA ALA A 273 19.42 0.24 16.38
C ALA A 273 19.99 1.35 15.49
N ALA A 274 21.27 1.68 15.65
CA ALA A 274 21.95 2.67 14.83
C ALA A 274 22.03 2.25 13.35
N ALA A 275 22.41 0.99 13.07
CA ALA A 275 22.46 0.48 11.71
C ALA A 275 21.08 0.58 11.01
N TYR A 276 20.02 0.22 11.70
CA TYR A 276 18.65 0.31 11.18
C TYR A 276 18.16 1.75 11.06
N ALA A 277 18.53 2.62 11.99
CA ALA A 277 18.23 4.05 11.91
C ALA A 277 18.90 4.72 10.71
N ILE A 278 20.14 4.35 10.37
CA ILE A 278 20.83 4.83 9.16
C ILE A 278 20.08 4.41 7.89
N VAL A 279 19.65 3.15 7.78
CA VAL A 279 18.87 2.70 6.62
C VAL A 279 17.50 3.41 6.56
N SER A 280 16.85 3.60 7.72
CA SER A 280 15.64 4.41 7.83
C SER A 280 15.86 5.83 7.31
N TYR A 281 16.94 6.46 7.78
CA TYR A 281 17.32 7.81 7.39
C TYR A 281 17.60 7.92 5.87
N GLN A 282 18.35 6.98 5.30
CA GLN A 282 18.62 6.95 3.86
C GLN A 282 17.33 6.89 3.04
N THR A 283 16.35 6.07 3.45
CA THR A 283 15.06 6.00 2.79
C THR A 283 14.21 7.26 2.98
N ALA A 284 14.23 7.84 4.17
CA ALA A 284 13.56 9.11 4.45
C ALA A 284 14.18 10.28 3.67
N TRP A 285 15.51 10.32 3.60
CA TRP A 285 16.25 11.33 2.85
C TRP A 285 15.96 11.25 1.34
N LEU A 286 15.95 10.04 0.77
CA LEU A 286 15.56 9.84 -0.62
C LEU A 286 14.12 10.29 -0.86
N LYS A 287 13.20 9.96 0.03
CA LYS A 287 11.80 10.39 -0.07
C LYS A 287 11.65 11.91 0.04
N ALA A 288 12.38 12.56 0.94
CA ALA A 288 12.30 14.00 1.16
C ALA A 288 12.92 14.82 0.00
N ASN A 289 14.01 14.33 -0.60
CA ASN A 289 14.75 15.06 -1.61
C ASN A 289 14.47 14.60 -3.06
N TYR A 290 14.11 13.31 -3.25
CA TYR A 290 13.86 12.68 -4.56
C TYR A 290 12.62 11.78 -4.50
N PRO A 291 11.44 12.32 -4.18
CA PRO A 291 10.25 11.53 -3.89
C PRO A 291 9.79 10.65 -5.05
N LEU A 292 9.91 11.10 -6.30
CA LEU A 292 9.49 10.34 -7.47
C LEU A 292 10.34 9.09 -7.69
N GLU A 293 11.67 9.25 -7.65
CA GLU A 293 12.61 8.15 -7.83
C GLU A 293 12.56 7.16 -6.68
N PHE A 294 12.39 7.68 -5.44
CA PHE A 294 12.19 6.83 -4.27
C PHE A 294 10.91 5.99 -4.40
N MET A 295 9.77 6.63 -4.67
CA MET A 295 8.49 5.93 -4.82
C MET A 295 8.50 4.95 -6.00
N ALA A 296 9.10 5.30 -7.14
CA ALA A 296 9.29 4.39 -8.25
C ALA A 296 10.18 3.19 -7.87
N GLY A 297 11.23 3.41 -7.09
CA GLY A 297 12.10 2.36 -6.54
C GLY A 297 11.34 1.40 -5.63
N VAL A 298 10.48 1.92 -4.75
CA VAL A 298 9.58 1.14 -3.88
C VAL A 298 8.59 0.32 -4.71
N MET A 299 7.89 0.97 -5.65
CA MET A 299 6.88 0.32 -6.50
C MET A 299 7.50 -0.77 -7.38
N ASN A 300 8.73 -0.62 -7.84
CA ASN A 300 9.46 -1.66 -8.58
C ASN A 300 9.74 -2.91 -7.73
N CYS A 301 9.98 -2.75 -6.44
CA CYS A 301 10.17 -3.88 -5.52
C CYS A 301 8.85 -4.58 -5.15
N ASP A 302 7.75 -3.86 -5.13
CA ASP A 302 6.43 -4.35 -4.72
C ASP A 302 5.45 -4.49 -5.91
N MET A 303 5.96 -4.58 -7.14
CA MET A 303 5.18 -4.55 -8.39
C MET A 303 4.07 -5.62 -8.44
N HIS A 304 4.26 -6.75 -7.76
CA HIS A 304 3.31 -7.86 -7.69
C HIS A 304 2.27 -7.72 -6.56
N LEU A 305 2.38 -6.68 -5.72
CA LEU A 305 1.52 -6.46 -4.55
C LEU A 305 0.55 -5.30 -4.81
N THR A 306 -0.56 -5.61 -5.48
CA THR A 306 -1.58 -4.63 -5.91
C THR A 306 -2.06 -3.73 -4.76
N ASP A 307 -2.30 -4.31 -3.58
CA ASP A 307 -2.77 -3.55 -2.40
C ASP A 307 -1.74 -2.50 -1.97
N LYS A 308 -0.45 -2.83 -2.02
CA LYS A 308 0.61 -1.86 -1.72
C LYS A 308 0.73 -0.79 -2.78
N LEU A 309 0.63 -1.17 -4.07
CA LEU A 309 0.66 -0.18 -5.17
C LEU A 309 -0.47 0.85 -5.03
N SER A 310 -1.66 0.44 -4.57
CA SER A 310 -2.76 1.36 -4.29
C SER A 310 -2.40 2.36 -3.18
N ILE A 311 -1.78 1.91 -2.08
CA ILE A 311 -1.31 2.77 -0.98
C ILE A 311 -0.24 3.75 -1.48
N TYR A 312 0.71 3.28 -2.30
CA TYR A 312 1.77 4.12 -2.85
C TYR A 312 1.23 5.16 -3.83
N LYS A 313 0.22 4.79 -4.66
CA LYS A 313 -0.49 5.74 -5.53
C LYS A 313 -1.14 6.85 -4.70
N ASP A 314 -1.84 6.50 -3.61
CA ASP A 314 -2.48 7.48 -2.74
C ASP A 314 -1.45 8.38 -2.05
N GLU A 315 -0.32 7.84 -1.61
CA GLU A 315 0.79 8.64 -1.06
C GLU A 315 1.36 9.61 -2.09
N ILE A 316 1.58 9.17 -3.34
CA ILE A 316 2.13 10.02 -4.40
C ILE A 316 1.15 11.17 -4.72
N ILE A 317 -0.13 10.85 -4.92
CA ILE A 317 -1.12 11.84 -5.37
C ILE A 317 -1.57 12.74 -4.22
N ASN A 318 -2.00 12.15 -3.11
CA ASN A 318 -2.65 12.87 -2.00
C ASN A 318 -1.66 13.30 -0.93
N GLY A 319 -0.60 12.50 -0.65
CA GLY A 319 0.41 12.80 0.37
C GLY A 319 1.52 13.74 -0.12
N LEU A 320 2.04 13.49 -1.31
CA LEU A 320 3.16 14.22 -1.90
C LEU A 320 2.73 15.25 -2.96
N HIS A 321 1.47 15.24 -3.40
CA HIS A 321 0.91 16.10 -4.45
C HIS A 321 1.67 16.01 -5.79
N LEU A 322 2.06 14.79 -6.15
CA LEU A 322 2.76 14.47 -7.39
C LEU A 322 1.85 13.70 -8.33
N SER A 323 2.18 13.68 -9.62
CA SER A 323 1.39 13.01 -10.66
C SER A 323 1.95 11.64 -11.03
N ILE A 324 1.03 10.73 -11.36
CA ILE A 324 1.34 9.44 -11.96
C ILE A 324 0.76 9.43 -13.37
N VAL A 325 1.61 9.13 -14.35
CA VAL A 325 1.18 8.93 -15.73
C VAL A 325 0.68 7.50 -15.89
N PRO A 326 -0.55 7.29 -16.37
CA PRO A 326 -1.08 5.95 -16.64
C PRO A 326 -0.22 5.13 -17.60
N PRO A 327 -0.41 3.80 -17.66
CA PRO A 327 0.30 2.94 -18.60
C PRO A 327 0.17 3.44 -20.04
N CYS A 328 1.29 3.50 -20.78
CA CYS A 328 1.31 3.95 -22.17
C CYS A 328 2.44 3.25 -22.92
N VAL A 329 2.15 2.57 -24.03
CA VAL A 329 3.16 1.86 -24.84
C VAL A 329 4.25 2.77 -25.37
N ASN A 330 3.95 4.07 -25.55
CA ASN A 330 4.91 5.08 -26.01
C ASN A 330 5.74 5.74 -24.90
N ARG A 331 5.35 5.61 -23.62
CA ARG A 331 6.01 6.30 -22.51
C ARG A 331 6.54 5.36 -21.43
N SER A 332 5.79 4.28 -21.15
CA SER A 332 6.09 3.35 -20.07
C SER A 332 7.29 2.47 -20.40
N GLU A 333 8.02 2.11 -19.36
CA GLU A 333 9.06 1.09 -19.38
C GLU A 333 8.51 -0.24 -18.82
N VAL A 334 9.34 -1.26 -18.78
CA VAL A 334 9.02 -2.54 -18.14
C VAL A 334 8.69 -2.30 -16.66
N GLY A 335 9.54 -1.55 -15.94
CA GLY A 335 9.34 -1.11 -14.57
C GLY A 335 8.83 0.33 -14.46
N PHE A 336 8.49 0.74 -13.23
CA PHE A 336 8.19 2.14 -12.92
C PHE A 336 9.42 3.02 -13.18
N SER A 337 9.23 4.14 -13.82
CA SER A 337 10.29 5.07 -14.21
C SER A 337 9.90 6.52 -13.96
N VAL A 338 10.88 7.42 -14.01
CA VAL A 338 10.65 8.86 -13.84
C VAL A 338 11.14 9.58 -15.08
N LYS A 339 10.26 10.35 -15.74
CA LYS A 339 10.56 11.15 -16.92
C LYS A 339 9.84 12.51 -16.80
N ASN A 340 10.52 13.59 -17.11
CA ASN A 340 9.95 14.95 -17.08
C ASN A 340 9.29 15.32 -15.73
N ASN A 341 9.85 14.87 -14.62
CA ASN A 341 9.32 15.07 -13.28
C ASN A 341 7.92 14.46 -13.05
N GLU A 342 7.62 13.36 -13.76
CA GLU A 342 6.42 12.57 -13.59
C GLU A 342 6.81 11.09 -13.35
N LEU A 343 6.07 10.40 -12.48
CA LEU A 343 6.19 8.95 -12.32
C LEU A 343 5.39 8.26 -13.41
N ILE A 344 6.06 7.42 -14.21
CA ILE A 344 5.45 6.67 -15.30
C ILE A 344 5.11 5.26 -14.83
N TYR A 345 3.85 4.87 -14.99
CA TYR A 345 3.37 3.55 -14.58
C TYR A 345 4.02 2.44 -15.39
N ALA A 346 4.45 1.37 -14.71
CA ALA A 346 5.11 0.21 -15.32
C ALA A 346 4.15 -0.64 -16.15
N LEU A 347 4.58 -1.12 -17.32
CA LEU A 347 3.77 -2.07 -18.11
C LEU A 347 3.60 -3.42 -17.38
N THR A 348 4.63 -3.88 -16.69
CA THR A 348 4.62 -5.17 -15.97
C THR A 348 3.78 -5.14 -14.69
N ALA A 349 3.42 -3.96 -14.19
CA ALA A 349 2.55 -3.82 -13.01
C ALA A 349 1.06 -4.11 -13.32
N LEU A 350 0.72 -4.40 -14.57
CA LEU A 350 -0.60 -4.85 -14.97
C LEU A 350 -0.77 -6.34 -14.67
N LYS A 351 -1.99 -6.74 -14.30
CA LYS A 351 -2.31 -8.14 -14.00
C LYS A 351 -2.08 -9.04 -15.22
N ASN A 352 -1.49 -10.21 -14.99
CA ASN A 352 -1.22 -11.21 -16.02
C ASN A 352 -0.25 -10.74 -17.13
N VAL A 353 0.62 -9.78 -16.82
CA VAL A 353 1.62 -9.24 -17.75
C VAL A 353 3.02 -9.58 -17.24
N GLY A 354 3.83 -10.23 -18.08
CA GLY A 354 5.19 -10.63 -17.74
C GLY A 354 6.24 -9.63 -18.23
N PRO A 355 7.40 -9.51 -17.54
CA PRO A 355 8.45 -8.55 -17.90
C PRO A 355 9.06 -8.81 -19.27
N GLU A 356 9.27 -10.07 -19.64
CA GLU A 356 9.87 -10.46 -20.93
C GLU A 356 9.01 -10.01 -22.12
N ALA A 357 7.67 -10.17 -22.01
CA ALA A 357 6.74 -9.72 -23.03
C ALA A 357 6.72 -8.18 -23.15
N MET A 358 6.83 -7.46 -22.05
CA MET A 358 6.86 -5.99 -22.05
C MET A 358 8.19 -5.46 -22.57
N GLN A 359 9.29 -6.17 -22.36
CA GLN A 359 10.58 -5.82 -22.93
C GLN A 359 10.53 -5.82 -24.46
N LEU A 360 9.80 -6.75 -25.08
CA LEU A 360 9.61 -6.76 -26.55
C LEU A 360 8.96 -5.47 -27.08
N ILE A 361 8.01 -4.91 -26.33
CA ILE A 361 7.37 -3.64 -26.70
C ILE A 361 8.35 -2.49 -26.59
N VAL A 362 9.09 -2.43 -25.48
CA VAL A 362 10.09 -1.37 -25.23
C VAL A 362 11.19 -1.42 -26.28
N ASP A 363 11.73 -2.61 -26.57
CA ASP A 363 12.78 -2.80 -27.57
C ASP A 363 12.32 -2.42 -28.99
N ALA A 364 11.08 -2.77 -29.35
CA ALA A 364 10.51 -2.41 -30.64
C ALA A 364 10.31 -0.89 -30.75
N ARG A 365 9.84 -0.25 -29.68
CA ARG A 365 9.71 1.21 -29.61
C ARG A 365 11.06 1.91 -29.79
N GLU A 366 12.10 1.47 -29.08
CA GLU A 366 13.44 2.10 -29.17
C GLU A 366 14.09 1.91 -30.54
N LYS A 367 13.71 0.88 -31.30
CA LYS A 367 14.16 0.64 -32.67
C LYS A 367 13.37 1.45 -33.70
N SER A 368 12.19 1.97 -33.36
CA SER A 368 11.43 2.82 -34.28
C SER A 368 12.15 4.15 -34.50
N VAL A 369 12.00 4.75 -35.68
CA VAL A 369 12.68 6.00 -36.08
C VAL A 369 12.31 7.16 -35.14
N SER A 370 11.05 7.23 -34.77
CA SER A 370 10.51 8.27 -33.87
C SER A 370 10.64 7.94 -32.38
N LYS A 371 11.10 6.71 -32.02
CA LYS A 371 11.05 6.15 -30.69
C LYS A 371 9.63 6.16 -30.08
N LYS A 372 8.64 6.09 -30.95
CA LYS A 372 7.20 6.05 -30.63
C LYS A 372 6.47 5.31 -31.75
N PHE A 373 5.38 4.67 -31.40
CA PHE A 373 4.44 4.15 -32.38
C PHE A 373 3.44 5.25 -32.74
N SER A 374 3.19 5.47 -34.04
CA SER A 374 2.25 6.48 -34.55
C SER A 374 0.80 6.02 -34.39
N ASP A 375 0.55 4.74 -34.63
CA ASP A 375 -0.75 4.10 -34.61
C ASP A 375 -0.67 2.62 -34.24
N ILE A 376 -1.81 1.95 -34.17
CA ILE A 376 -1.90 0.53 -33.78
C ILE A 376 -1.35 -0.41 -34.86
N PHE A 377 -1.35 0.00 -36.12
CA PHE A 377 -0.83 -0.82 -37.21
C PHE A 377 0.69 -0.77 -37.24
N GLU A 378 1.32 0.38 -37.03
CA GLU A 378 2.75 0.48 -36.84
C GLU A 378 3.21 -0.36 -35.63
N PHE A 379 2.49 -0.27 -34.50
CA PHE A 379 2.73 -1.16 -33.36
C PHE A 379 2.70 -2.63 -33.80
N SER A 380 1.68 -3.06 -34.54
CA SER A 380 1.52 -4.44 -34.96
C SER A 380 2.61 -4.90 -35.97
N ARG A 381 3.17 -3.96 -36.76
CA ARG A 381 4.28 -4.22 -37.67
C ARG A 381 5.63 -4.36 -36.98
N LEU A 382 5.86 -3.61 -35.90
CA LEU A 382 7.13 -3.57 -35.19
C LEU A 382 7.19 -4.58 -34.04
N VAL A 383 6.07 -4.87 -33.43
CA VAL A 383 5.95 -5.76 -32.26
C VAL A 383 5.33 -7.09 -32.67
N GLU A 384 6.02 -8.19 -32.39
CA GLU A 384 5.49 -9.53 -32.65
C GLU A 384 4.43 -9.89 -31.58
N MET A 385 3.17 -9.48 -31.81
CA MET A 385 2.08 -9.57 -30.85
C MET A 385 1.80 -11.00 -30.39
N LYS A 386 2.07 -12.01 -31.23
CA LYS A 386 1.91 -13.43 -30.90
C LYS A 386 2.83 -13.85 -29.74
N LYS A 387 4.05 -13.31 -29.65
CA LYS A 387 5.00 -13.59 -28.56
C LYS A 387 4.57 -12.95 -27.24
N ILE A 388 3.88 -11.82 -27.29
CA ILE A 388 3.32 -11.18 -26.10
C ILE A 388 2.18 -12.01 -25.52
N GLY A 389 1.33 -12.52 -26.40
CA GLY A 389 0.14 -13.29 -26.05
C GLY A 389 -1.12 -12.44 -25.86
N LYS A 390 -2.28 -13.05 -26.07
CA LYS A 390 -3.57 -12.36 -26.07
C LYS A 390 -3.92 -11.75 -24.73
N ARG A 391 -3.74 -12.48 -23.60
CA ARG A 391 -4.09 -11.99 -22.25
C ARG A 391 -3.33 -10.72 -21.85
N PRO A 392 -2.01 -10.64 -21.96
CA PRO A 392 -1.29 -9.38 -21.72
C PRO A 392 -1.76 -8.23 -22.60
N LEU A 393 -2.00 -8.47 -23.90
CA LEU A 393 -2.51 -7.45 -24.82
C LEU A 393 -3.91 -6.94 -24.39
N GLU A 394 -4.80 -7.83 -23.96
CA GLU A 394 -6.10 -7.43 -23.40
C GLU A 394 -5.93 -6.55 -22.15
N MET A 395 -5.00 -6.86 -21.24
CA MET A 395 -4.74 -6.05 -20.06
C MET A 395 -4.20 -4.67 -20.41
N LEU A 396 -3.29 -4.59 -21.39
CA LEU A 396 -2.78 -3.31 -21.91
C LEU A 396 -3.90 -2.45 -22.49
N VAL A 397 -4.81 -3.02 -23.29
CA VAL A 397 -5.96 -2.29 -23.84
C VAL A 397 -6.88 -1.79 -22.72
N ARG A 398 -7.23 -2.66 -21.76
CA ARG A 398 -8.12 -2.32 -20.63
C ARG A 398 -7.52 -1.21 -19.77
N ALA A 399 -6.21 -1.23 -19.53
CA ALA A 399 -5.49 -0.21 -18.77
C ALA A 399 -5.30 1.11 -19.54
N GLY A 400 -5.66 1.17 -20.83
CA GLY A 400 -5.49 2.36 -21.66
C GLY A 400 -4.08 2.57 -22.20
N ALA A 401 -3.23 1.54 -22.18
CA ALA A 401 -1.86 1.66 -22.65
C ALA A 401 -1.73 2.03 -24.13
N PHE A 402 -2.77 1.82 -24.91
CA PHE A 402 -2.85 2.17 -26.33
C PHE A 402 -3.64 3.46 -26.63
N ASP A 403 -4.11 4.20 -25.63
CA ASP A 403 -5.00 5.37 -25.85
C ASP A 403 -4.39 6.44 -26.75
N GLN A 404 -3.05 6.55 -26.79
CA GLN A 404 -2.35 7.44 -27.73
C GLN A 404 -2.38 6.94 -29.18
N LEU A 405 -2.54 5.64 -29.40
CA LEU A 405 -2.61 5.03 -30.73
C LEU A 405 -4.05 4.92 -31.23
N ASN A 406 -4.97 4.61 -30.33
CA ASN A 406 -6.39 4.58 -30.56
C ASN A 406 -7.14 4.74 -29.23
N SER A 407 -7.87 5.82 -29.07
CA SER A 407 -8.60 6.15 -27.82
C SER A 407 -9.85 5.29 -27.56
N ASN A 408 -10.32 4.56 -28.59
CA ASN A 408 -11.46 3.66 -28.46
C ASN A 408 -11.00 2.26 -28.04
N ARG A 409 -10.90 2.05 -26.72
CA ARG A 409 -10.48 0.76 -26.11
C ARG A 409 -11.42 -0.40 -26.49
N SER A 410 -12.72 -0.14 -26.68
CA SER A 410 -13.73 -1.14 -27.07
C SER A 410 -13.40 -1.73 -28.45
N VAL A 411 -13.10 -0.86 -29.42
CA VAL A 411 -12.69 -1.22 -30.78
C VAL A 411 -11.42 -2.07 -30.74
N LEU A 412 -10.38 -1.62 -30.02
CA LEU A 412 -9.11 -2.35 -29.92
C LEU A 412 -9.30 -3.73 -29.30
N LEU A 413 -10.02 -3.83 -28.19
CA LEU A 413 -10.25 -5.10 -27.50
C LEU A 413 -10.93 -6.13 -28.39
N LYS A 414 -11.91 -5.70 -29.18
CA LYS A 414 -12.66 -6.58 -30.11
C LYS A 414 -11.92 -6.88 -31.41
N SER A 415 -10.91 -6.08 -31.74
CA SER A 415 -10.09 -6.26 -32.96
C SER A 415 -8.76 -6.94 -32.70
N LEU A 416 -8.44 -7.29 -31.43
CA LEU A 416 -7.14 -7.87 -31.07
C LEU A 416 -6.79 -9.13 -31.86
N ASP A 417 -7.76 -10.03 -32.09
CA ASP A 417 -7.49 -11.27 -32.83
C ASP A 417 -7.03 -10.96 -34.27
N SER A 418 -7.67 -9.99 -34.93
CA SER A 418 -7.30 -9.57 -36.29
C SER A 418 -5.92 -8.89 -36.31
N LEU A 419 -5.61 -8.07 -35.29
CA LEU A 419 -4.31 -7.41 -35.18
C LEU A 419 -3.18 -8.41 -34.88
N VAL A 420 -3.42 -9.43 -34.05
CA VAL A 420 -2.45 -10.49 -33.77
C VAL A 420 -2.17 -11.32 -35.03
N LEU A 421 -3.19 -11.65 -35.82
CA LEU A 421 -3.02 -12.36 -37.09
C LEU A 421 -2.26 -11.52 -38.11
N TYR A 422 -2.57 -10.24 -38.21
CA TYR A 422 -1.85 -9.31 -39.10
C TYR A 422 -0.37 -9.19 -38.68
N SER A 423 -0.09 -9.00 -37.40
CA SER A 423 1.28 -8.97 -36.87
C SER A 423 2.03 -10.26 -37.16
N ALA A 424 1.40 -11.43 -36.95
CA ALA A 424 2.03 -12.73 -37.22
C ALA A 424 2.38 -12.89 -38.69
N ALA A 425 1.46 -12.53 -39.60
CA ALA A 425 1.70 -12.62 -41.04
C ALA A 425 2.90 -11.77 -41.50
N ILE A 426 3.03 -10.55 -40.96
CA ILE A 426 4.19 -9.67 -41.27
C ILE A 426 5.50 -10.26 -40.75
N HIS A 427 5.50 -10.74 -39.50
CA HIS A 427 6.73 -11.29 -38.93
C HIS A 427 7.14 -12.62 -39.54
N ASP A 428 6.20 -13.49 -39.95
CA ASP A 428 6.46 -14.73 -40.66
C ASP A 428 7.03 -14.47 -42.06
N GLN A 429 6.55 -13.43 -42.76
CA GLN A 429 7.13 -13.00 -44.06
C GLN A 429 8.59 -12.54 -43.94
N ARG A 430 8.93 -11.82 -42.86
CA ARG A 430 10.30 -11.36 -42.59
C ARG A 430 11.28 -12.50 -42.27
N VAL A 431 10.79 -13.61 -41.73
CA VAL A 431 11.61 -14.77 -41.36
C VAL A 431 11.77 -15.73 -42.55
N SER A 432 10.75 -15.85 -43.41
CA SER A 432 10.88 -16.60 -44.64
C SER A 432 11.60 -15.72 -45.66
N ASP A 433 12.83 -16.02 -46.05
CA ASP A 433 13.60 -15.37 -47.14
C ASP A 433 12.91 -15.49 -48.52
N GLN A 434 11.62 -15.78 -48.58
CA GLN A 434 10.82 -15.77 -49.80
C GLN A 434 10.50 -14.31 -50.14
N SER A 435 11.33 -13.74 -51.04
CA SER A 435 10.97 -12.55 -51.79
C SER A 435 9.60 -12.77 -52.45
N SER A 436 8.65 -11.95 -52.09
CA SER A 436 7.34 -11.92 -52.76
C SER A 436 7.55 -11.66 -54.24
N LEU A 437 6.83 -12.37 -55.10
CA LEU A 437 6.87 -12.19 -56.56
C LEU A 437 6.43 -10.77 -57.01
N PHE A 438 5.98 -9.91 -56.10
CA PHE A 438 5.32 -8.61 -56.32
C PHE A 438 5.94 -7.41 -55.59
N GLY A 439 7.10 -7.52 -54.93
CA GLY A 439 7.69 -6.35 -54.27
C GLY A 439 8.47 -6.64 -52.98
N GLU A 440 9.01 -5.61 -52.33
CA GLU A 440 9.78 -5.73 -51.11
C GLU A 440 8.91 -6.26 -49.94
N ALA A 441 9.44 -7.23 -49.23
CA ALA A 441 8.73 -7.98 -48.21
C ALA A 441 8.24 -7.05 -47.08
N GLY A 442 6.91 -6.97 -46.93
CA GLY A 442 6.29 -6.40 -45.71
C GLY A 442 5.41 -5.16 -45.88
N GLU A 443 5.37 -4.52 -47.05
CA GLU A 443 4.52 -3.33 -47.26
C GLU A 443 3.14 -3.65 -47.93
N ASP A 444 2.94 -4.84 -48.47
CA ASP A 444 1.76 -5.18 -49.26
C ASP A 444 0.61 -5.87 -48.50
N LEU A 445 0.77 -6.16 -47.20
CA LEU A 445 -0.34 -6.72 -46.42
C LEU A 445 -1.33 -5.62 -46.03
N LEU A 446 -2.55 -5.72 -46.55
CA LEU A 446 -3.63 -4.80 -46.22
C LEU A 446 -3.90 -4.78 -44.70
N GLU A 447 -3.96 -3.58 -44.15
CA GLU A 447 -4.34 -3.38 -42.74
C GLU A 447 -5.75 -3.93 -42.50
N PRO A 448 -5.96 -4.68 -41.39
CA PRO A 448 -7.27 -5.21 -41.08
C PRO A 448 -8.23 -4.08 -40.73
N LYS A 449 -9.49 -4.17 -41.18
CA LYS A 449 -10.53 -3.24 -40.75
C LYS A 449 -10.79 -3.46 -39.27
N LEU A 450 -10.69 -2.39 -38.49
CA LEU A 450 -11.09 -2.38 -37.10
C LEU A 450 -12.63 -2.44 -37.01
N LYS A 451 -13.14 -3.09 -35.97
CA LYS A 451 -14.59 -3.16 -35.74
C LYS A 451 -15.12 -1.79 -35.37
N GLU A 452 -16.23 -1.39 -35.96
CA GLU A 452 -16.93 -0.16 -35.57
C GLU A 452 -17.75 -0.42 -34.32
N LEU A 453 -17.39 0.22 -33.21
CA LEU A 453 -18.04 0.10 -31.92
C LEU A 453 -18.01 1.45 -31.20
N ASP A 454 -19.03 1.71 -30.42
CA ASP A 454 -19.05 2.87 -29.52
C ASP A 454 -17.93 2.79 -28.50
N SER A 455 -17.40 3.94 -28.10
CA SER A 455 -16.45 4.03 -27.01
C SER A 455 -17.10 3.65 -25.68
N TRP A 456 -16.29 3.07 -24.80
CA TRP A 456 -16.74 2.86 -23.43
C TRP A 456 -17.08 4.18 -22.73
N LEU A 457 -18.11 4.15 -21.88
CA LEU A 457 -18.39 5.24 -20.95
C LEU A 457 -17.20 5.43 -19.97
N ALA A 458 -17.12 6.59 -19.34
CA ALA A 458 -16.10 6.86 -18.34
C ALA A 458 -16.12 5.81 -17.21
N SER A 459 -17.31 5.47 -16.72
CA SER A 459 -17.51 4.41 -15.71
C SER A 459 -17.03 3.04 -16.18
N GLU A 460 -17.32 2.65 -17.42
CA GLU A 460 -16.87 1.39 -17.99
C GLU A 460 -15.33 1.36 -18.16
N LYS A 461 -14.74 2.48 -18.61
CA LYS A 461 -13.28 2.61 -18.69
C LYS A 461 -12.61 2.38 -17.32
N LEU A 462 -13.18 2.93 -16.24
CA LEU A 462 -12.68 2.74 -14.88
C LEU A 462 -12.83 1.29 -14.40
N VAL A 463 -13.95 0.61 -14.71
CA VAL A 463 -14.13 -0.81 -14.38
C VAL A 463 -13.09 -1.67 -15.10
N GLU A 464 -12.87 -1.43 -16.39
CA GLU A 464 -11.90 -2.18 -17.18
C GLU A 464 -10.45 -1.88 -16.75
N GLU A 465 -10.14 -0.62 -16.42
CA GLU A 465 -8.88 -0.23 -15.82
C GLU A 465 -8.63 -0.96 -14.49
N HIS A 466 -9.63 -1.00 -13.61
CA HIS A 466 -9.56 -1.73 -12.35
C HIS A 466 -9.32 -3.23 -12.56
N ARG A 467 -9.92 -3.84 -13.58
CA ARG A 467 -9.65 -5.25 -13.94
C ARG A 467 -8.19 -5.48 -14.30
N ALA A 468 -7.57 -4.54 -15.02
CA ALA A 468 -6.19 -4.65 -15.49
C ALA A 468 -5.16 -4.27 -14.42
N ILE A 469 -5.42 -3.25 -13.62
CA ILE A 469 -4.50 -2.70 -12.62
C ILE A 469 -4.75 -3.30 -11.23
N GLY A 470 -6.03 -3.37 -10.83
CA GLY A 470 -6.47 -3.85 -9.53
C GLY A 470 -6.91 -2.77 -8.55
N PHE A 471 -6.76 -1.51 -8.95
CA PHE A 471 -7.28 -0.33 -8.26
C PHE A 471 -7.58 0.77 -9.29
N TYR A 472 -8.27 1.82 -8.87
CA TYR A 472 -8.58 2.97 -9.73
C TYR A 472 -7.38 3.91 -9.81
N LEU A 473 -6.83 4.12 -11.01
CA LEU A 473 -5.64 4.94 -11.24
C LEU A 473 -5.98 6.30 -11.86
N SER A 474 -6.79 6.33 -12.93
CA SER A 474 -7.05 7.54 -13.70
C SER A 474 -8.19 8.40 -13.15
N GLY A 475 -9.03 7.85 -12.27
CA GLY A 475 -10.16 8.51 -11.65
C GLY A 475 -10.84 7.59 -10.66
N HIS A 476 -11.97 8.00 -10.10
CA HIS A 476 -12.75 7.18 -9.18
C HIS A 476 -14.23 7.14 -9.62
N PRO A 477 -14.96 6.01 -9.48
CA PRO A 477 -16.39 5.93 -9.85
C PRO A 477 -17.29 6.96 -9.16
N LEU A 478 -16.85 7.50 -8.02
CA LEU A 478 -17.58 8.54 -7.29
C LEU A 478 -17.30 9.97 -7.78
N ASP A 479 -16.39 10.17 -8.72
CA ASP A 479 -16.06 11.52 -9.21
C ASP A 479 -17.25 12.19 -9.85
N ASP A 480 -18.07 11.42 -10.59
CA ASP A 480 -19.31 11.90 -11.19
C ASP A 480 -20.35 12.34 -10.14
N TYR A 481 -20.32 11.75 -8.96
CA TYR A 481 -21.26 12.02 -7.87
C TYR A 481 -20.80 13.11 -6.90
N LYS A 482 -19.57 13.65 -7.05
CA LYS A 482 -18.93 14.56 -6.08
C LYS A 482 -19.82 15.70 -5.61
N SER A 483 -20.48 16.38 -6.54
CA SER A 483 -21.38 17.52 -6.22
C SER A 483 -22.64 17.08 -5.46
N SER A 484 -23.21 15.94 -5.86
CA SER A 484 -24.40 15.38 -5.21
C SER A 484 -24.10 14.82 -3.83
N LEU A 485 -22.95 14.15 -3.66
CA LEU A 485 -22.48 13.64 -2.37
C LEU A 485 -22.28 14.80 -1.37
N LYS A 486 -21.62 15.87 -1.80
CA LYS A 486 -21.40 17.06 -0.95
C LYS A 486 -22.71 17.72 -0.52
N ARG A 487 -23.68 17.87 -1.42
CA ARG A 487 -25.02 18.43 -1.12
C ARG A 487 -25.78 17.57 -0.10
N ASN A 488 -25.61 16.25 -0.14
CA ASN A 488 -26.27 15.31 0.77
C ASN A 488 -25.50 15.09 2.08
N GLY A 489 -24.48 15.88 2.37
CA GLY A 489 -23.70 15.82 3.59
C GLY A 489 -22.89 14.53 3.72
N VAL A 490 -22.47 13.94 2.61
CA VAL A 490 -21.58 12.78 2.59
C VAL A 490 -20.14 13.26 2.79
N THR A 491 -19.45 12.65 3.73
CA THR A 491 -18.10 12.98 4.17
C THR A 491 -17.10 12.03 3.50
N THR A 492 -16.00 12.55 3.00
CA THR A 492 -14.89 11.73 2.47
C THR A 492 -14.09 11.09 3.61
N LEU A 493 -13.34 10.03 3.29
CA LEU A 493 -12.44 9.38 4.26
C LEU A 493 -11.45 10.38 4.89
N ALA A 494 -10.87 11.28 4.09
CA ALA A 494 -9.92 12.28 4.56
C ALA A 494 -10.57 13.26 5.56
N GLU A 495 -11.79 13.72 5.27
CA GLU A 495 -12.55 14.58 6.18
C GLU A 495 -12.95 13.82 7.45
N LEU A 496 -13.40 12.56 7.33
CA LEU A 496 -13.79 11.71 8.44
C LEU A 496 -12.64 11.48 9.42
N ARG A 497 -11.44 11.20 8.92
CA ARG A 497 -10.22 11.07 9.74
C ARG A 497 -9.93 12.32 10.55
N THR A 498 -10.30 13.49 10.04
CA THR A 498 -10.13 14.75 10.77
C THR A 498 -11.21 14.93 11.84
N LEU A 499 -12.45 14.59 11.53
CA LEU A 499 -13.58 14.70 12.46
C LEU A 499 -13.43 13.79 13.68
N VAL A 500 -13.00 12.55 13.47
CA VAL A 500 -12.87 11.53 14.53
C VAL A 500 -11.79 11.88 15.58
N LYS A 501 -10.85 12.78 15.26
CA LYS A 501 -9.87 13.27 16.24
C LYS A 501 -10.51 13.99 17.44
N ASN A 502 -11.71 14.51 17.25
CA ASN A 502 -12.47 15.23 18.30
C ASN A 502 -13.44 14.32 19.08
N GLY A 503 -13.45 13.02 18.80
CA GLY A 503 -14.31 12.02 19.45
C GLY A 503 -15.09 11.18 18.44
N PRO A 504 -15.91 10.22 18.94
CA PRO A 504 -16.79 9.41 18.10
C PRO A 504 -17.76 10.26 17.27
N VAL A 505 -17.94 9.93 15.99
CA VAL A 505 -18.78 10.68 15.06
C VAL A 505 -19.68 9.71 14.27
N ILE A 506 -20.95 10.09 14.11
CA ILE A 506 -21.84 9.44 13.13
C ILE A 506 -21.79 10.27 11.85
N ALA A 507 -21.39 9.64 10.76
CA ALA A 507 -21.24 10.30 9.46
C ALA A 507 -21.84 9.45 8.34
N LYS A 508 -22.18 10.10 7.23
CA LYS A 508 -22.44 9.42 5.96
C LYS A 508 -21.17 9.39 5.15
N VAL A 509 -20.78 8.22 4.69
CA VAL A 509 -19.66 8.00 3.78
C VAL A 509 -20.16 7.34 2.51
N ALA A 510 -19.51 7.59 1.40
CA ALA A 510 -19.77 6.89 0.15
C ALA A 510 -18.52 6.19 -0.33
N GLY A 511 -18.70 5.09 -1.06
CA GLY A 511 -17.56 4.40 -1.64
C GLY A 511 -17.96 3.32 -2.63
N THR A 512 -16.99 2.92 -3.44
CA THR A 512 -17.08 1.76 -4.31
C THR A 512 -16.56 0.54 -3.55
N ILE A 513 -17.31 -0.54 -3.54
CA ILE A 513 -16.92 -1.77 -2.86
C ILE A 513 -15.81 -2.44 -3.66
N SER A 514 -14.67 -2.70 -3.00
CA SER A 514 -13.53 -3.40 -3.57
C SER A 514 -13.44 -4.87 -3.13
N GLY A 515 -13.98 -5.20 -1.96
CA GLY A 515 -13.98 -6.56 -1.45
C GLY A 515 -14.85 -6.75 -0.22
N ARG A 516 -15.15 -8.01 0.11
CA ARG A 516 -15.95 -8.40 1.26
C ARG A 516 -15.41 -9.69 1.88
N GLN A 517 -15.32 -9.72 3.20
CA GLN A 517 -14.97 -10.91 3.98
C GLN A 517 -16.06 -11.21 5.00
N ASP A 518 -16.80 -12.28 4.77
CA ASP A 518 -17.82 -12.76 5.70
C ASP A 518 -17.19 -13.59 6.81
N ARG A 519 -17.61 -13.33 8.04
CA ARG A 519 -17.18 -14.06 9.23
C ARG A 519 -18.39 -14.39 10.11
N LYS A 520 -18.18 -15.31 11.05
CA LYS A 520 -19.16 -15.62 12.09
C LYS A 520 -18.55 -15.27 13.45
N SER A 521 -19.32 -14.60 14.27
CA SER A 521 -18.95 -14.36 15.66
C SER A 521 -18.98 -15.65 16.47
N ALA A 522 -18.38 -15.66 17.64
CA ALA A 522 -18.43 -16.79 18.58
C ALA A 522 -19.88 -17.22 18.95
N ARG A 523 -20.84 -16.32 18.84
CA ARG A 523 -22.29 -16.57 19.05
C ARG A 523 -23.00 -17.05 17.78
N GLY A 524 -22.29 -17.29 16.69
CA GLY A 524 -22.85 -17.74 15.41
C GLY A 524 -23.42 -16.65 14.53
N ASN A 525 -23.48 -15.40 14.98
CA ASN A 525 -23.99 -14.27 14.21
C ASN A 525 -23.03 -13.95 13.05
N ARG A 526 -23.58 -13.75 11.87
CA ARG A 526 -22.83 -13.30 10.68
C ARG A 526 -22.41 -11.84 10.86
N PHE A 527 -21.20 -11.53 10.44
CA PHE A 527 -20.74 -10.15 10.24
C PHE A 527 -19.76 -10.12 9.06
N SER A 528 -19.56 -8.94 8.51
CA SER A 528 -18.72 -8.79 7.34
C SER A 528 -17.79 -7.59 7.47
N PHE A 529 -16.57 -7.76 7.03
CA PHE A 529 -15.67 -6.65 6.74
C PHE A 529 -15.78 -6.33 5.26
N VAL A 530 -16.21 -5.12 4.96
CA VAL A 530 -16.37 -4.63 3.60
C VAL A 530 -15.29 -3.60 3.33
N GLN A 531 -14.45 -3.88 2.33
CA GLN A 531 -13.46 -2.93 1.86
C GLN A 531 -14.10 -1.99 0.86
N VAL A 532 -13.93 -0.71 1.09
CA VAL A 532 -14.57 0.38 0.36
C VAL A 532 -13.50 1.38 -0.06
N SER A 533 -13.59 1.90 -1.28
CA SER A 533 -12.73 2.99 -1.74
C SER A 533 -13.54 4.25 -2.00
N ASP A 534 -12.99 5.40 -1.63
CA ASP A 534 -13.44 6.71 -2.09
C ASP A 534 -12.29 7.43 -2.84
N PRO A 535 -12.50 8.61 -3.43
CA PRO A 535 -11.43 9.35 -4.11
C PRO A 535 -10.23 9.69 -3.22
N THR A 536 -10.36 9.59 -1.91
CA THR A 536 -9.33 9.97 -0.92
C THR A 536 -8.63 8.77 -0.28
N GLY A 537 -9.07 7.53 -0.55
CA GLY A 537 -8.39 6.33 -0.11
C GLY A 537 -9.27 5.09 0.12
N LEU A 538 -8.64 4.04 0.61
CA LEU A 538 -9.28 2.77 1.00
C LEU A 538 -9.58 2.75 2.49
N PHE A 539 -10.73 2.18 2.86
CA PHE A 539 -11.13 1.97 4.24
C PHE A 539 -11.98 0.71 4.39
N GLU A 540 -12.01 0.19 5.60
CA GLU A 540 -12.79 -0.99 5.94
C GLU A 540 -13.96 -0.61 6.83
N VAL A 541 -15.13 -1.16 6.52
CA VAL A 541 -16.36 -0.96 7.29
C VAL A 541 -16.85 -2.30 7.80
N THR A 542 -17.15 -2.37 9.10
CA THR A 542 -17.74 -3.55 9.73
C THR A 542 -19.27 -3.49 9.65
N LEU A 543 -19.89 -4.54 9.15
CA LEU A 543 -21.34 -4.72 9.09
C LEU A 543 -21.76 -5.91 9.94
N PHE A 544 -22.65 -5.72 10.91
CA PHE A 544 -23.26 -6.81 11.66
C PHE A 544 -24.48 -7.38 10.93
N SER A 545 -24.97 -8.53 11.41
CA SER A 545 -26.02 -9.33 10.77
C SER A 545 -27.21 -8.51 10.26
N ASP A 546 -27.75 -7.61 11.07
CA ASP A 546 -28.97 -6.88 10.74
C ASP A 546 -28.81 -5.98 9.51
N VAL A 547 -27.69 -5.27 9.44
CA VAL A 547 -27.33 -4.42 8.29
C VAL A 547 -26.86 -5.26 7.12
N LEU A 548 -26.13 -6.34 7.39
CA LEU A 548 -25.62 -7.24 6.36
C LEU A 548 -26.75 -7.91 5.60
N ASP A 549 -27.74 -8.46 6.31
CA ASP A 549 -28.86 -9.19 5.68
C ASP A 549 -29.76 -8.24 4.84
N SER A 550 -29.91 -6.99 5.26
CA SER A 550 -30.70 -5.98 4.50
C SER A 550 -29.96 -5.41 3.30
N SER A 551 -28.63 -5.51 3.25
CA SER A 551 -27.78 -4.85 2.24
C SER A 551 -27.00 -5.81 1.35
N GLU A 552 -27.10 -7.12 1.58
CA GLU A 552 -26.26 -8.14 0.94
C GLU A 552 -26.25 -8.07 -0.59
N GLN A 553 -27.39 -7.73 -1.18
CA GLN A 553 -27.59 -7.71 -2.64
C GLN A 553 -26.75 -6.65 -3.38
N TYR A 554 -26.31 -5.58 -2.69
CA TYR A 554 -25.50 -4.50 -3.29
C TYR A 554 -24.11 -4.38 -2.64
N LEU A 555 -23.74 -5.28 -1.73
CA LEU A 555 -22.39 -5.37 -1.19
C LEU A 555 -21.49 -6.24 -2.09
N VAL A 556 -21.46 -5.93 -3.35
CA VAL A 556 -20.70 -6.65 -4.39
C VAL A 556 -19.59 -5.74 -4.92
N ALA A 557 -18.43 -6.32 -5.25
CA ALA A 557 -17.31 -5.55 -5.79
C ALA A 557 -17.69 -4.80 -7.07
N GLY A 558 -17.38 -3.50 -7.10
CA GLY A 558 -17.71 -2.56 -8.17
C GLY A 558 -18.99 -1.73 -7.93
N GLU A 559 -19.84 -2.10 -6.96
CA GLU A 559 -21.03 -1.34 -6.63
C GLU A 559 -20.70 -0.09 -5.80
N ASN A 560 -21.43 1.01 -6.09
CA ASN A 560 -21.30 2.26 -5.38
C ASN A 560 -22.38 2.36 -4.29
N VAL A 561 -21.96 2.59 -3.05
CA VAL A 561 -22.85 2.63 -1.88
C VAL A 561 -22.65 3.89 -1.06
N VAL A 562 -23.73 4.32 -0.39
CA VAL A 562 -23.69 5.29 0.70
C VAL A 562 -23.99 4.54 2.00
N MET A 563 -23.10 4.72 2.98
CA MET A 563 -23.21 4.08 4.29
C MET A 563 -23.31 5.13 5.39
N SER A 564 -24.21 4.94 6.34
CA SER A 564 -24.21 5.64 7.61
C SER A 564 -23.30 4.87 8.57
N VAL A 565 -22.23 5.47 9.01
CA VAL A 565 -21.23 4.82 9.86
C VAL A 565 -21.06 5.54 11.19
N GLU A 566 -20.86 4.77 12.23
CA GLU A 566 -20.29 5.24 13.49
C GLU A 566 -18.78 5.07 13.41
N ALA A 567 -18.07 6.18 13.45
CA ALA A 567 -16.63 6.25 13.31
C ALA A 567 -16.00 6.52 14.65
N THR A 568 -15.05 5.69 15.05
CA THR A 568 -14.25 5.82 16.26
C THR A 568 -12.77 5.73 15.92
N SER A 569 -11.92 6.38 16.73
CA SER A 569 -10.48 6.23 16.66
C SER A 569 -10.00 5.49 17.90
N GLU A 570 -9.55 4.25 17.72
CA GLU A 570 -8.93 3.46 18.78
C GLU A 570 -7.48 3.20 18.43
N ALA A 571 -6.57 3.61 19.30
CA ALA A 571 -5.12 3.54 19.02
C ALA A 571 -4.75 4.11 17.64
N GLU A 572 -5.40 5.22 17.25
CA GLU A 572 -5.29 5.92 15.96
C GLU A 572 -5.72 5.11 14.72
N GLN A 573 -6.28 3.94 14.92
CA GLN A 573 -6.95 3.21 13.84
C GLN A 573 -8.42 3.66 13.75
N LEU A 574 -8.81 4.05 12.55
CA LEU A 574 -10.19 4.38 12.23
C LEU A 574 -11.00 3.08 12.21
N LYS A 575 -11.96 2.96 13.13
CA LYS A 575 -12.94 1.89 13.14
C LYS A 575 -14.28 2.43 12.67
N LEU A 576 -14.84 1.79 11.68
CA LEU A 576 -16.11 2.16 11.07
C LEU A 576 -17.12 1.05 11.26
N LEU A 577 -18.20 1.35 11.96
CA LEU A 577 -19.33 0.45 12.16
C LEU A 577 -20.51 0.94 11.32
N CYS A 578 -20.94 0.14 10.36
CA CYS A 578 -22.09 0.47 9.54
C CYS A 578 -23.41 0.35 10.31
N ARG A 579 -24.23 1.38 10.24
CA ARG A 579 -25.58 1.42 10.79
C ARG A 579 -26.65 1.23 9.70
N ALA A 580 -26.36 1.68 8.49
CA ALA A 580 -27.20 1.49 7.31
C ALA A 580 -26.36 1.61 6.05
N ALA A 581 -26.70 0.84 5.01
CA ALA A 581 -26.09 0.93 3.70
C ALA A 581 -27.17 0.91 2.64
N GLN A 582 -26.96 1.65 1.54
CA GLN A 582 -27.87 1.69 0.40
C GLN A 582 -27.12 2.03 -0.89
N PRO A 583 -27.61 1.62 -2.06
CA PRO A 583 -27.01 2.02 -3.33
C PRO A 583 -26.95 3.53 -3.47
N ILE A 584 -25.89 4.04 -4.11
CA ILE A 584 -25.67 5.49 -4.26
C ILE A 584 -26.81 6.18 -4.98
N ASP A 585 -27.34 5.55 -6.02
CA ASP A 585 -28.45 6.11 -6.80
C ASP A 585 -29.74 6.23 -5.98
N THR A 586 -29.98 5.30 -5.04
CA THR A 586 -31.10 5.40 -4.09
C THR A 586 -30.88 6.49 -3.04
N ALA A 587 -29.65 6.60 -2.55
CA ALA A 587 -29.29 7.55 -1.50
C ALA A 587 -29.33 9.01 -1.96
N LEU A 588 -29.07 9.24 -3.24
CA LEU A 588 -28.90 10.58 -3.83
C LEU A 588 -30.09 11.01 -4.69
N VAL A 589 -31.17 10.19 -4.77
CA VAL A 589 -32.37 10.58 -5.52
C VAL A 589 -32.94 11.87 -4.98
N ASP A 590 -32.87 12.91 -5.79
CA ASP A 590 -33.60 14.16 -5.56
C ASP A 590 -35.03 13.97 -6.11
N LYS A 591 -35.96 13.71 -5.21
CA LYS A 591 -37.39 13.50 -5.56
C LYS A 591 -38.04 14.69 -6.26
N SER A 592 -37.38 15.84 -6.29
CA SER A 592 -37.88 17.05 -6.96
C SER A 592 -37.57 17.09 -8.46
N LYS A 593 -36.59 16.27 -8.92
CA LYS A 593 -36.15 16.25 -10.32
C LYS A 593 -36.87 15.19 -11.11
N LYS A 594 -37.54 15.61 -12.22
CA LYS A 594 -38.38 14.76 -13.02
C LYS A 594 -37.76 14.30 -14.33
N GLY A 595 -36.72 14.98 -14.84
CA GLY A 595 -36.17 14.66 -16.14
C GLY A 595 -34.83 15.35 -16.48
N LEU A 596 -34.33 15.04 -17.67
CA LEU A 596 -33.17 15.67 -18.31
C LEU A 596 -33.59 16.33 -19.61
N LYS A 597 -33.18 17.58 -19.83
CA LYS A 597 -33.20 18.26 -21.12
C LYS A 597 -31.82 18.29 -21.73
N VAL A 598 -31.65 17.65 -22.88
CA VAL A 598 -30.39 17.55 -23.61
C VAL A 598 -30.41 18.50 -24.80
N PHE A 599 -29.64 19.56 -24.77
CA PHE A 599 -29.55 20.54 -25.85
C PHE A 599 -28.50 20.11 -26.86
N VAL A 600 -28.89 19.96 -28.13
CA VAL A 600 -28.03 19.48 -29.21
C VAL A 600 -28.02 20.47 -30.39
N ASN A 601 -26.85 20.57 -31.04
CA ASN A 601 -26.62 21.55 -32.11
C ASN A 601 -26.92 21.01 -33.52
N SER A 602 -27.18 19.73 -33.69
CA SER A 602 -27.44 19.13 -35.01
C SER A 602 -28.21 17.81 -34.91
N GLY A 603 -28.89 17.46 -36.00
CA GLY A 603 -29.57 16.16 -36.12
C GLY A 603 -28.64 14.93 -36.05
N GLY A 604 -27.37 15.07 -36.43
CA GLY A 604 -26.37 13.99 -36.33
C GLY A 604 -26.03 13.60 -34.89
N THR A 605 -26.14 14.53 -33.94
CA THR A 605 -25.90 14.30 -32.52
C THR A 605 -27.03 13.45 -31.89
N ILE A 606 -28.25 13.49 -32.44
CA ILE A 606 -29.39 12.75 -31.93
C ILE A 606 -29.15 11.24 -31.95
N SER A 607 -28.51 10.71 -33.00
CA SER A 607 -28.22 9.28 -33.09
C SER A 607 -27.23 8.82 -32.03
N SER A 608 -26.24 9.64 -31.68
CA SER A 608 -25.29 9.35 -30.62
C SER A 608 -25.92 9.38 -29.23
N VAL A 609 -26.81 10.36 -28.98
CA VAL A 609 -27.59 10.43 -27.74
C VAL A 609 -28.53 9.23 -27.61
N ALA A 610 -29.24 8.87 -28.69
CA ALA A 610 -30.15 7.71 -28.72
C ALA A 610 -29.39 6.39 -28.48
N SER A 611 -28.23 6.22 -29.08
CA SER A 611 -27.33 5.06 -28.84
C SER A 611 -26.93 4.95 -27.38
N LEU A 612 -26.50 6.04 -26.78
CA LEU A 612 -26.12 6.09 -25.35
C LEU A 612 -27.32 5.75 -24.46
N LEU A 613 -28.46 6.39 -24.64
CA LEU A 613 -29.66 6.15 -23.85
C LEU A 613 -30.14 4.70 -23.98
N SER A 614 -30.15 4.12 -25.18
CA SER A 614 -30.53 2.73 -25.41
C SER A 614 -29.57 1.73 -24.76
N ARG A 615 -28.34 2.10 -24.60
CA ARG A 615 -27.31 1.28 -23.94
C ARG A 615 -27.46 1.31 -22.42
N VAL A 616 -27.69 2.49 -21.85
CA VAL A 616 -27.90 2.68 -20.41
C VAL A 616 -29.23 2.11 -19.94
N ASP A 617 -30.26 2.13 -20.76
CA ASP A 617 -31.58 1.57 -20.44
C ASP A 617 -31.56 0.04 -20.27
N LYS A 618 -30.63 -0.66 -20.93
CA LYS A 618 -30.38 -2.11 -20.75
C LYS A 618 -29.76 -2.48 -19.44
N GLU A 619 -29.08 -1.56 -18.77
CA GLU A 619 -28.53 -1.75 -17.43
C GLU A 619 -29.70 -1.62 -16.45
N LYS A 620 -30.02 -2.69 -15.74
CA LYS A 620 -31.18 -2.85 -14.84
C LYS A 620 -31.12 -1.96 -13.58
N SER A 621 -30.93 -0.66 -13.72
CA SER A 621 -31.11 0.27 -12.61
C SER A 621 -32.59 0.50 -12.37
N VAL A 622 -33.11 0.05 -11.25
CA VAL A 622 -34.52 0.18 -10.86
C VAL A 622 -34.85 1.57 -10.31
N PHE A 623 -33.84 2.38 -9.99
CA PHE A 623 -33.99 3.63 -9.24
C PHE A 623 -33.56 4.85 -10.06
N GLY A 624 -34.25 5.96 -9.84
CA GLY A 624 -33.91 7.24 -10.45
C GLY A 624 -34.25 7.34 -11.94
N ARG A 625 -35.38 6.82 -12.35
CA ARG A 625 -35.88 6.93 -13.73
C ARG A 625 -36.77 8.16 -13.91
N GLY A 626 -36.68 8.79 -15.08
CA GLY A 626 -37.45 9.97 -15.42
C GLY A 626 -37.42 10.28 -16.89
N GLU A 627 -37.99 11.41 -17.25
CA GLU A 627 -38.15 11.86 -18.63
C GLU A 627 -36.83 12.34 -19.23
N VAL A 628 -36.60 12.07 -20.50
CA VAL A 628 -35.51 12.65 -21.28
C VAL A 628 -36.07 13.34 -22.49
N SER A 629 -35.82 14.66 -22.60
CA SER A 629 -36.18 15.49 -23.74
C SER A 629 -34.93 15.95 -24.48
N LEU A 630 -34.98 15.90 -25.81
CA LEU A 630 -33.96 16.49 -26.69
C LEU A 630 -34.43 17.86 -27.15
N CYS A 631 -33.60 18.87 -26.90
CA CYS A 631 -33.83 20.25 -27.39
C CYS A 631 -32.84 20.53 -28.55
N LEU A 632 -33.38 20.57 -29.77
CA LEU A 632 -32.59 20.91 -30.96
C LEU A 632 -32.47 22.42 -31.08
N VAL A 633 -31.23 22.92 -30.99
CA VAL A 633 -30.90 24.34 -31.15
C VAL A 633 -30.09 24.48 -32.44
N ASP A 634 -30.79 24.75 -33.53
CA ASP A 634 -30.18 24.94 -34.85
C ASP A 634 -30.49 26.33 -35.39
N SER A 635 -29.48 27.03 -35.91
CA SER A 635 -29.60 28.37 -36.49
C SER A 635 -30.55 28.45 -37.72
N GLY A 636 -30.89 27.31 -38.31
CA GLY A 636 -31.83 27.20 -39.41
C GLY A 636 -33.29 27.04 -39.01
N LEU A 637 -33.57 26.88 -37.71
CA LEU A 637 -34.91 26.70 -37.19
C LEU A 637 -35.50 28.02 -36.61
N PRO A 638 -36.84 28.23 -36.75
CA PRO A 638 -37.47 29.45 -36.22
C PRO A 638 -37.61 29.49 -34.70
N GLY A 639 -37.13 28.45 -34.00
CA GLY A 639 -37.15 28.30 -32.53
C GLY A 639 -36.60 26.97 -32.07
N GLU A 640 -36.52 26.79 -30.76
CA GLU A 640 -36.10 25.51 -30.15
C GLU A 640 -37.17 24.44 -30.41
N VAL A 641 -36.72 23.26 -30.84
CA VAL A 641 -37.61 22.09 -31.00
C VAL A 641 -37.31 21.12 -29.87
N GLU A 642 -38.31 20.93 -29.00
CA GLU A 642 -38.21 19.94 -27.89
C GLU A 642 -38.91 18.63 -28.31
N LEU A 643 -38.21 17.52 -28.17
CA LEU A 643 -38.68 16.17 -28.47
C LEU A 643 -38.57 15.31 -27.23
N LEU A 644 -39.71 14.81 -26.75
CA LEU A 644 -39.70 13.81 -25.67
C LEU A 644 -39.16 12.47 -26.22
N VAL A 645 -38.05 11.99 -25.68
CA VAL A 645 -37.45 10.70 -26.07
C VAL A 645 -38.12 9.54 -25.32
N GLY A 646 -38.48 9.77 -24.07
CA GLY A 646 -39.20 8.82 -23.23
C GLY A 646 -39.24 9.27 -21.77
N ASP A 647 -39.99 8.53 -20.97
CA ASP A 647 -40.32 8.87 -19.57
C ASP A 647 -39.68 7.92 -18.53
N SER A 648 -38.85 7.01 -18.96
CA SER A 648 -38.34 5.95 -18.12
C SER A 648 -36.84 5.66 -18.37
N PHE A 649 -36.02 6.69 -18.49
CA PHE A 649 -34.57 6.55 -18.58
C PHE A 649 -33.91 6.73 -17.22
N PRO A 650 -32.74 6.08 -16.96
CA PRO A 650 -31.95 6.34 -15.75
C PRO A 650 -31.49 7.80 -15.72
N ILE A 651 -31.85 8.52 -14.66
CA ILE A 651 -31.41 9.88 -14.42
C ILE A 651 -30.44 9.88 -13.25
N ASN A 652 -29.17 9.79 -13.55
CA ASN A 652 -28.10 9.84 -12.55
C ASN A 652 -26.92 10.69 -13.05
N PRO A 653 -26.01 11.11 -12.17
CA PRO A 653 -24.87 11.94 -12.56
C PRO A 653 -23.98 11.31 -13.64
N GLN A 654 -23.85 9.98 -13.69
CA GLN A 654 -23.05 9.28 -14.71
C GLN A 654 -23.67 9.45 -16.11
N VAL A 655 -24.99 9.27 -16.24
CA VAL A 655 -25.70 9.47 -17.50
C VAL A 655 -25.63 10.93 -17.93
N ASN A 656 -25.82 11.86 -16.99
CA ASN A 656 -25.74 13.29 -17.25
C ASN A 656 -24.34 13.67 -17.78
N ASN A 657 -23.27 13.21 -17.14
CA ASN A 657 -21.89 13.49 -17.58
C ASN A 657 -21.58 12.81 -18.93
N ALA A 658 -22.01 11.55 -19.11
CA ALA A 658 -21.82 10.86 -20.37
C ALA A 658 -22.54 11.56 -21.56
N LEU A 659 -23.73 12.11 -21.33
CA LEU A 659 -24.43 12.92 -22.32
C LEU A 659 -23.67 14.21 -22.67
N ARG A 660 -23.09 14.88 -21.67
CA ARG A 660 -22.27 16.12 -21.88
C ARG A 660 -21.00 15.86 -22.68
N GLU A 661 -20.43 14.66 -22.63
CA GLU A 661 -19.22 14.31 -23.37
C GLU A 661 -19.48 14.04 -24.87
N ILE A 662 -20.75 13.88 -25.28
CA ILE A 662 -21.10 13.64 -26.68
C ILE A 662 -20.80 14.90 -27.48
N LYS A 663 -19.98 14.78 -28.53
CA LYS A 663 -19.70 15.88 -29.44
C LYS A 663 -20.99 16.39 -30.09
N GLY A 664 -21.30 17.67 -29.87
CA GLY A 664 -22.49 18.33 -30.38
C GLY A 664 -23.65 18.45 -29.36
N VAL A 665 -23.49 17.92 -28.16
CA VAL A 665 -24.32 18.28 -27.00
C VAL A 665 -23.82 19.61 -26.47
N LEU A 666 -24.72 20.59 -26.34
CA LEU A 666 -24.42 21.96 -25.87
C LEU A 666 -24.50 22.05 -24.33
N SER A 667 -25.59 21.52 -23.79
CA SER A 667 -25.83 21.44 -22.35
C SER A 667 -26.77 20.29 -22.00
N VAL A 668 -26.74 19.86 -20.74
CA VAL A 668 -27.68 18.91 -20.15
C VAL A 668 -28.19 19.53 -18.86
N GLU A 669 -29.50 19.74 -18.77
CA GLU A 669 -30.17 20.37 -17.64
C GLU A 669 -31.12 19.36 -16.96
N GLU A 670 -31.11 19.35 -15.64
CA GLU A 670 -32.02 18.56 -14.82
C GLU A 670 -33.20 19.42 -14.38
N TYR A 671 -34.45 18.96 -14.52
CA TYR A 671 -35.66 19.69 -14.16
C TYR A 671 -36.62 18.89 -13.30
#